data_e1b5f1fe5c3e79c24a929c21859e4e4d
#
_entry.id   e1b5f1fe5c3e79c24a929c21859e4e4d
#
_cell.length_a   1.000
_cell.length_b   1.000
_cell.length_c   1.000
_cell.angle_alpha   90.00
_cell.angle_beta   90.00
_cell.angle_gamma   90.00
#
_symmetry.space_group_name_H-M   'P 1'
#
loop_
_entity.id
_entity.type
_entity.pdbx_description
1 polymer ?
#
loop_
_entity_poly.entity_id
_entity_poly.type
_entity_poly.pdbx_seq_one_letter_code
_entity_poly.pdbx_strand_id
1 'polypeptide(L)'
;MTKEFTTKLNIPGLESLEGLDDKSKELALKILSEYSETGYSDVMNKLIQEDYDEIPVDITTFIDDPQYLGKGLLKDDGTSSVFPYWRELLQEMFPDPLKPCIYNTLALSGAIGLGKSFIAVVCMLYELYRMLCLKDPYNFYGLQPIDKITFATLNITLDASKGVAWDKMQQLLQSSPWFLSHGSVKGITNVEWVPPKGIELIAGSQAQHILGRALFSCFFDEVSFRIGNDITKQKEQAKRLVNTASVRMQSRFMKGEYNPTLLMLASSKRTESSYMEEFIASKKKQDSKKTRIVDEPQWVIRTDKDSPNKFKVAVGNKFLNNELLPLNVSEQEIQLYRDRGYQIIDVPMGYYEKFYEDLEVALTDIAGISVNSSNRYFSGPRITETKNQDYQNLFTKEVITVGNGPEDTTQYWDFIDLTRIRRDLKDRPLYIHMDMSVSGDKTGIAGVWIKGKKPPKQGEPSANDLFYTLAFSFAVKAPKGYQISFEKNRQFIYWLKSQGFNIAGITTDTFQSVDTGQALASKGFNYSVVSVDRVDADRICKPYQYLRSTFYEKRIEIYDAPMLVEELVGLERDIGTGKIDHTPSGINTKDIADALCGAVWRASKDADQFAFEYGEDLTSIVKENTDDASKEQVTIQLEEELKSILDPVTKSRQTNETPNSGPNMDFGLGAPQNVGYSPYISQGIMLWGD
;
A
#
# COMPACT_ATOMS: atom_id res chain seq x y z
N MET A 1 -16.87 18.69 -52.88
CA MET A 1 -17.60 19.26 -51.73
C MET A 1 -17.81 18.23 -50.58
N THR A 2 -18.18 17.00 -50.82
CA THR A 2 -18.47 16.03 -49.76
C THR A 2 -17.28 15.60 -48.90
N LYS A 3 -16.03 15.48 -49.43
CA LYS A 3 -14.86 15.09 -48.68
C LYS A 3 -14.28 16.19 -47.79
N GLU A 4 -14.41 17.45 -48.13
CA GLU A 4 -13.94 18.59 -47.32
C GLU A 4 -14.85 18.90 -46.11
N PHE A 5 -16.13 18.59 -46.24
CA PHE A 5 -17.10 18.80 -45.16
C PHE A 5 -16.97 17.77 -44.02
N THR A 6 -16.71 16.49 -44.38
CA THR A 6 -16.57 15.41 -43.38
C THR A 6 -15.33 15.52 -42.53
N THR A 7 -14.26 16.22 -42.99
CA THR A 7 -13.01 16.37 -42.26
C THR A 7 -13.07 17.52 -41.20
N LYS A 8 -14.05 18.40 -41.25
CA LYS A 8 -14.23 19.51 -40.30
C LYS A 8 -15.22 19.23 -39.16
N LEU A 9 -16.05 18.22 -39.31
CA LEU A 9 -17.04 17.81 -38.29
C LEU A 9 -16.64 16.45 -37.76
N ASN A 10 -15.99 16.44 -36.60
CA ASN A 10 -15.62 15.23 -35.87
C ASN A 10 -16.89 14.66 -35.17
N ILE A 11 -17.87 14.19 -35.98
CA ILE A 11 -19.08 13.51 -35.47
C ILE A 11 -18.78 12.01 -35.51
N PRO A 12 -18.64 11.34 -34.35
CA PRO A 12 -18.45 9.89 -34.31
C PRO A 12 -19.62 9.17 -34.98
N GLY A 13 -19.33 8.33 -35.96
CA GLY A 13 -20.33 7.53 -36.66
C GLY A 13 -20.71 7.98 -38.07
N LEU A 14 -20.23 9.12 -38.57
CA LEU A 14 -20.46 9.62 -39.95
C LEU A 14 -19.21 9.47 -40.83
N GLU A 15 -18.47 8.40 -40.66
CA GLU A 15 -17.18 8.16 -41.37
C GLU A 15 -17.37 7.90 -42.87
N SER A 16 -18.57 7.51 -43.34
CA SER A 16 -18.89 7.49 -44.76
C SER A 16 -20.40 7.55 -45.01
N LEU A 17 -20.85 8.41 -45.91
CA LEU A 17 -22.18 8.38 -46.45
C LEU A 17 -22.34 7.28 -47.54
N GLU A 18 -21.27 6.54 -47.80
CA GLU A 18 -21.26 5.42 -48.77
C GLU A 18 -21.97 4.23 -48.14
N GLY A 19 -23.13 3.88 -48.62
CA GLY A 19 -23.98 2.78 -48.11
C GLY A 19 -25.34 3.18 -47.62
N LEU A 20 -25.61 4.48 -47.45
CA LEU A 20 -26.92 4.98 -47.15
C LEU A 20 -27.80 5.11 -48.42
N ASP A 21 -29.10 4.87 -48.31
CA ASP A 21 -30.04 5.21 -49.38
C ASP A 21 -30.12 6.73 -49.61
N ASP A 22 -30.69 7.15 -50.74
CA ASP A 22 -30.70 8.55 -51.15
C ASP A 22 -31.45 9.47 -50.17
N LYS A 23 -32.52 8.96 -49.50
CA LYS A 23 -33.25 9.72 -48.47
C LYS A 23 -32.40 9.92 -47.20
N SER A 24 -31.74 8.87 -46.76
CA SER A 24 -30.82 8.92 -45.60
C SER A 24 -29.63 9.83 -45.85
N LYS A 25 -29.09 9.85 -47.08
CA LYS A 25 -28.03 10.80 -47.51
C LYS A 25 -28.49 12.25 -47.48
N GLU A 26 -29.69 12.54 -48.03
CA GLU A 26 -30.27 13.88 -48.03
C GLU A 26 -30.53 14.37 -46.61
N LEU A 27 -31.06 13.51 -45.73
CA LEU A 27 -31.29 13.80 -44.34
C LEU A 27 -29.97 14.08 -43.59
N ALA A 28 -28.92 13.24 -43.78
CA ALA A 28 -27.64 13.43 -43.18
C ALA A 28 -26.94 14.74 -43.63
N LEU A 29 -27.03 15.06 -44.91
CA LEU A 29 -26.50 16.31 -45.45
C LEU A 29 -27.26 17.55 -44.88
N LYS A 30 -28.56 17.45 -44.66
CA LYS A 30 -29.35 18.51 -44.04
C LYS A 30 -28.96 18.71 -42.59
N ILE A 31 -28.82 17.64 -41.81
CA ILE A 31 -28.34 17.69 -40.41
C ILE A 31 -26.94 18.33 -40.34
N LEU A 32 -26.02 17.90 -41.21
CA LEU A 32 -24.67 18.43 -41.26
C LEU A 32 -24.64 19.93 -41.64
N SER A 33 -25.47 20.34 -42.58
CA SER A 33 -25.61 21.75 -42.97
C SER A 33 -26.10 22.61 -41.80
N GLU A 34 -27.24 22.24 -41.21
CA GLU A 34 -27.82 22.93 -40.05
C GLU A 34 -26.84 23.03 -38.88
N TYR A 35 -26.18 21.93 -38.55
CA TYR A 35 -25.22 21.86 -37.44
C TYR A 35 -23.99 22.67 -37.68
N SER A 36 -23.49 22.75 -38.93
CA SER A 36 -22.31 23.55 -39.29
C SER A 36 -22.54 25.05 -39.23
N GLU A 37 -23.78 25.50 -39.46
CA GLU A 37 -24.15 26.91 -39.46
C GLU A 37 -24.51 27.44 -38.06
N THR A 38 -25.16 26.64 -37.25
CA THR A 38 -25.80 27.09 -35.99
C THR A 38 -25.32 26.31 -34.76
N GLY A 39 -24.57 25.24 -34.94
CA GLY A 39 -24.27 24.28 -33.86
C GLY A 39 -25.51 23.45 -33.40
N TYR A 40 -26.61 23.53 -34.16
CA TYR A 40 -27.90 22.96 -33.82
C TYR A 40 -28.60 22.43 -35.08
N SER A 41 -29.34 21.33 -34.98
CA SER A 41 -30.20 20.83 -36.09
C SER A 41 -31.56 20.41 -35.56
N ASP A 42 -32.60 21.03 -36.06
CA ASP A 42 -34.00 20.68 -35.74
C ASP A 42 -34.34 19.24 -36.14
N VAL A 43 -33.76 18.77 -37.22
CA VAL A 43 -34.00 17.40 -37.71
C VAL A 43 -33.33 16.39 -36.79
N MET A 44 -32.10 16.66 -36.37
CA MET A 44 -31.39 15.81 -35.43
C MET A 44 -32.11 15.74 -34.08
N ASN A 45 -32.60 16.88 -33.58
CA ASN A 45 -33.33 16.91 -32.32
C ASN A 45 -34.69 16.15 -32.40
N LYS A 46 -35.39 16.24 -33.53
CA LYS A 46 -36.61 15.46 -33.73
C LYS A 46 -36.32 13.96 -33.76
N LEU A 47 -35.25 13.52 -34.44
CA LEU A 47 -34.83 12.13 -34.46
C LEU A 47 -34.47 11.61 -33.06
N ILE A 48 -33.73 12.42 -32.29
CA ILE A 48 -33.38 12.08 -30.90
C ILE A 48 -34.66 11.99 -30.05
N GLN A 49 -35.60 12.91 -30.20
CA GLN A 49 -36.88 12.88 -29.49
C GLN A 49 -37.75 11.63 -29.81
N GLU A 50 -37.59 11.07 -31.00
CA GLU A 50 -38.29 9.83 -31.36
C GLU A 50 -37.86 8.60 -30.50
N ASP A 51 -36.70 8.62 -29.94
CA ASP A 51 -36.20 7.55 -29.04
C ASP A 51 -36.74 7.64 -27.60
N TYR A 52 -37.47 8.71 -27.25
CA TYR A 52 -37.92 8.96 -25.89
C TYR A 52 -39.47 8.92 -25.80
N ASP A 53 -39.99 8.35 -24.69
CA ASP A 53 -41.42 8.51 -24.30
C ASP A 53 -41.62 9.89 -23.67
N GLU A 54 -40.61 10.37 -22.92
CA GLU A 54 -40.57 11.66 -22.25
C GLU A 54 -39.14 12.20 -22.33
N ILE A 55 -38.99 13.46 -22.75
CA ILE A 55 -37.70 14.10 -22.81
C ILE A 55 -37.18 14.33 -21.37
N PRO A 56 -36.01 13.79 -21.00
CA PRO A 56 -35.49 13.96 -19.65
C PRO A 56 -35.17 15.43 -19.36
N VAL A 57 -35.51 15.86 -18.13
CA VAL A 57 -35.13 17.20 -17.64
C VAL A 57 -33.65 17.27 -17.31
N ASP A 58 -33.10 18.47 -17.25
CA ASP A 58 -31.73 18.67 -16.81
C ASP A 58 -31.54 18.30 -15.33
N ILE A 59 -30.26 18.09 -14.93
CA ILE A 59 -29.92 17.62 -13.59
C ILE A 59 -30.36 18.61 -12.48
N THR A 60 -30.36 19.91 -12.76
CA THR A 60 -30.77 20.93 -11.77
C THR A 60 -32.27 20.83 -11.51
N THR A 61 -33.09 20.77 -12.59
CA THR A 61 -34.54 20.52 -12.48
C THR A 61 -34.82 19.18 -11.77
N PHE A 62 -34.04 18.13 -12.09
CA PHE A 62 -34.25 16.82 -11.48
C PHE A 62 -34.02 16.81 -9.94
N ILE A 63 -33.03 17.60 -9.42
CA ILE A 63 -32.76 17.66 -7.98
C ILE A 63 -33.59 18.70 -7.22
N ASP A 64 -34.16 19.69 -7.91
CA ASP A 64 -34.87 20.80 -7.26
C ASP A 64 -36.39 20.70 -7.35
N ASP A 65 -36.93 20.19 -8.46
CA ASP A 65 -38.38 20.12 -8.67
C ASP A 65 -38.98 18.99 -7.80
N PRO A 66 -40.01 19.31 -6.97
CA PRO A 66 -40.71 18.34 -6.15
C PRO A 66 -41.33 17.16 -6.94
N GLN A 67 -41.56 17.30 -8.24
CA GLN A 67 -42.02 16.21 -9.10
C GLN A 67 -40.98 15.08 -9.22
N TYR A 68 -39.68 15.42 -9.21
CA TYR A 68 -38.58 14.47 -9.29
C TYR A 68 -37.98 14.17 -7.90
N LEU A 69 -36.77 14.58 -7.61
CA LEU A 69 -36.12 14.32 -6.30
C LEU A 69 -36.33 15.47 -5.31
N GLY A 70 -36.74 16.67 -5.73
CA GLY A 70 -36.79 17.86 -4.88
C GLY A 70 -37.58 17.65 -3.59
N LYS A 71 -38.69 16.91 -3.60
CA LYS A 71 -39.45 16.60 -2.38
C LYS A 71 -38.63 15.88 -1.31
N GLY A 72 -37.70 15.02 -1.70
CA GLY A 72 -36.81 14.30 -0.78
C GLY A 72 -35.50 15.04 -0.48
N LEU A 73 -35.17 16.11 -1.24
CA LEU A 73 -33.94 16.85 -1.15
C LEU A 73 -34.09 18.26 -0.56
N LEU A 74 -35.31 18.80 -0.51
CA LEU A 74 -35.58 20.07 0.15
C LEU A 74 -35.74 19.85 1.65
N LYS A 75 -35.18 20.76 2.43
CA LYS A 75 -35.41 20.86 3.88
C LYS A 75 -36.75 21.52 4.15
N ASP A 76 -37.21 21.46 5.41
CA ASP A 76 -38.47 22.05 5.84
C ASP A 76 -38.53 23.58 5.61
N ASP A 77 -37.39 24.26 5.58
CA ASP A 77 -37.26 25.70 5.27
C ASP A 77 -37.25 25.99 3.76
N GLY A 78 -37.42 25.01 2.91
CA GLY A 78 -37.38 25.11 1.44
C GLY A 78 -35.97 25.21 0.86
N THR A 79 -34.93 25.13 1.66
CA THR A 79 -33.56 25.12 1.15
C THR A 79 -33.14 23.74 0.71
N SER A 80 -32.25 23.65 -0.29
CA SER A 80 -31.72 22.38 -0.76
C SER A 80 -30.75 21.74 0.24
N SER A 81 -30.85 20.41 0.41
CA SER A 81 -29.87 19.63 1.16
C SER A 81 -28.59 19.34 0.34
N VAL A 82 -28.60 19.64 -0.97
CA VAL A 82 -27.45 19.47 -1.85
C VAL A 82 -26.56 20.67 -1.74
N PHE A 83 -25.33 20.52 -1.23
CA PHE A 83 -24.36 21.59 -1.09
C PHE A 83 -24.00 22.21 -2.46
N PRO A 84 -23.64 23.52 -2.52
CA PRO A 84 -23.30 24.20 -3.77
C PRO A 84 -22.21 23.49 -4.58
N TYR A 85 -21.16 23.00 -3.94
CA TYR A 85 -20.10 22.23 -4.59
C TYR A 85 -20.63 21.00 -5.35
N TRP A 86 -21.56 20.27 -4.75
CA TRP A 86 -22.16 19.11 -5.40
C TRP A 86 -23.09 19.47 -6.56
N ARG A 87 -23.75 20.63 -6.48
CA ARG A 87 -24.55 21.15 -7.60
C ARG A 87 -23.69 21.45 -8.80
N GLU A 88 -22.59 22.18 -8.60
CA GLU A 88 -21.64 22.51 -9.65
C GLU A 88 -21.06 21.23 -10.28
N LEU A 89 -20.69 20.25 -9.46
CA LEU A 89 -20.18 18.96 -9.93
C LEU A 89 -21.23 18.22 -10.78
N LEU A 90 -22.49 18.17 -10.33
CA LEU A 90 -23.57 17.50 -11.07
C LEU A 90 -23.83 18.18 -12.42
N GLN A 91 -23.83 19.51 -12.47
CA GLN A 91 -23.95 20.28 -13.70
C GLN A 91 -22.75 20.07 -14.64
N GLU A 92 -21.54 20.00 -14.10
CA GLU A 92 -20.33 19.64 -14.84
C GLU A 92 -20.45 18.25 -15.45
N MET A 93 -20.92 17.25 -14.67
CA MET A 93 -21.02 15.86 -15.10
C MET A 93 -22.09 15.61 -16.13
N PHE A 94 -23.23 16.33 -16.02
CA PHE A 94 -24.44 16.14 -16.85
C PHE A 94 -24.89 17.46 -17.50
N PRO A 95 -24.08 18.03 -18.40
CA PRO A 95 -24.39 19.33 -19.01
C PRO A 95 -25.57 19.27 -20.00
N ASP A 96 -25.93 18.09 -20.49
CA ASP A 96 -26.96 17.87 -21.47
C ASP A 96 -27.81 16.63 -21.08
N PRO A 97 -29.11 16.77 -20.84
CA PRO A 97 -29.95 15.65 -20.40
C PRO A 97 -30.04 14.51 -21.42
N LEU A 98 -29.82 14.79 -22.72
CA LEU A 98 -29.87 13.78 -23.78
C LEU A 98 -28.54 13.06 -24.01
N LYS A 99 -27.43 13.54 -23.39
CA LYS A 99 -26.09 12.92 -23.50
C LYS A 99 -25.72 12.18 -22.21
N PRO A 100 -24.89 11.13 -22.29
CA PRO A 100 -24.41 10.46 -21.10
C PRO A 100 -23.54 11.40 -20.25
N CYS A 101 -23.22 10.99 -19.03
CA CYS A 101 -22.21 11.64 -18.21
C CYS A 101 -20.92 11.85 -19.03
N ILE A 102 -20.30 13.04 -18.91
CA ILE A 102 -19.04 13.32 -19.62
C ILE A 102 -17.86 12.50 -19.09
N TYR A 103 -17.98 11.98 -17.86
CA TYR A 103 -17.03 11.11 -17.21
C TYR A 103 -17.52 9.66 -17.17
N ASN A 104 -16.59 8.72 -17.30
CA ASN A 104 -16.90 7.29 -17.15
C ASN A 104 -16.59 6.79 -15.72
N THR A 105 -15.85 7.57 -14.95
CA THR A 105 -15.51 7.23 -13.58
C THR A 105 -15.58 8.46 -12.69
N LEU A 106 -16.23 8.32 -11.53
CA LEU A 106 -16.27 9.30 -10.46
C LEU A 106 -15.61 8.71 -9.22
N ALA A 107 -14.50 9.29 -8.78
CA ALA A 107 -13.79 8.87 -7.58
C ALA A 107 -14.00 9.91 -6.47
N LEU A 108 -14.74 9.53 -5.42
CA LEU A 108 -15.12 10.36 -4.30
C LEU A 108 -14.30 9.98 -3.06
N SER A 109 -13.26 10.75 -2.76
CA SER A 109 -12.40 10.62 -1.60
C SER A 109 -12.54 11.84 -0.68
N GLY A 110 -11.57 12.08 0.20
CA GLY A 110 -11.54 13.22 1.10
C GLY A 110 -12.18 12.95 2.46
N ALA A 111 -12.52 14.01 3.16
CA ALA A 111 -13.04 14.00 4.52
C ALA A 111 -14.31 13.16 4.71
N ILE A 112 -14.66 12.86 5.95
CA ILE A 112 -15.95 12.22 6.29
C ILE A 112 -17.07 13.26 6.29
N GLY A 113 -18.32 12.79 6.16
CA GLY A 113 -19.51 13.66 6.25
C GLY A 113 -19.70 14.62 5.07
N LEU A 114 -19.01 14.41 3.94
CA LEU A 114 -19.13 15.23 2.73
C LEU A 114 -20.40 14.94 1.93
N GLY A 115 -21.06 13.81 2.18
CA GLY A 115 -22.18 13.35 1.35
C GLY A 115 -21.79 12.54 0.12
N LYS A 116 -20.58 11.95 0.09
CA LYS A 116 -20.07 11.13 -1.03
C LYS A 116 -21.05 10.07 -1.52
N SER A 117 -21.53 9.20 -0.62
CA SER A 117 -22.50 8.15 -0.95
C SER A 117 -23.84 8.72 -1.40
N PHE A 118 -24.23 9.87 -0.84
CA PHE A 118 -25.47 10.56 -1.24
C PHE A 118 -25.39 11.06 -2.69
N ILE A 119 -24.32 11.74 -3.07
CA ILE A 119 -24.12 12.23 -4.44
C ILE A 119 -24.02 11.07 -5.46
N ALA A 120 -23.34 9.99 -5.09
CA ALA A 120 -23.29 8.81 -5.96
C ALA A 120 -24.69 8.22 -6.21
N VAL A 121 -25.54 8.19 -5.18
CA VAL A 121 -26.95 7.78 -5.33
C VAL A 121 -27.73 8.74 -6.23
N VAL A 122 -27.55 10.06 -6.09
CA VAL A 122 -28.20 11.06 -6.97
C VAL A 122 -27.78 10.86 -8.42
N CYS A 123 -26.49 10.68 -8.69
CA CYS A 123 -26.00 10.38 -10.05
C CYS A 123 -26.63 9.11 -10.61
N MET A 124 -26.68 8.04 -9.82
CA MET A 124 -27.27 6.77 -10.22
C MET A 124 -28.77 6.90 -10.53
N LEU A 125 -29.52 7.64 -9.69
CA LEU A 125 -30.94 7.88 -9.90
C LEU A 125 -31.18 8.78 -11.12
N TYR A 126 -30.33 9.73 -11.43
CA TYR A 126 -30.46 10.53 -12.64
C TYR A 126 -30.21 9.69 -13.90
N GLU A 127 -29.16 8.84 -13.88
CA GLU A 127 -28.94 7.91 -15.00
C GLU A 127 -30.12 6.92 -15.18
N LEU A 128 -30.67 6.43 -14.06
CA LEU A 128 -31.87 5.58 -14.10
C LEU A 128 -33.07 6.33 -14.65
N TYR A 129 -33.30 7.57 -14.22
CA TYR A 129 -34.40 8.43 -14.72
C TYR A 129 -34.29 8.60 -16.23
N ARG A 130 -33.11 8.97 -16.73
CA ARG A 130 -32.85 9.12 -18.16
C ARG A 130 -33.08 7.80 -18.94
N MET A 131 -32.68 6.68 -18.37
CA MET A 131 -32.90 5.35 -18.95
C MET A 131 -34.40 5.01 -19.05
N LEU A 132 -35.17 5.35 -18.03
CA LEU A 132 -36.62 5.13 -18.01
C LEU A 132 -37.39 6.06 -18.96
N CYS A 133 -36.82 7.22 -19.30
CA CYS A 133 -37.42 8.13 -20.33
C CYS A 133 -37.31 7.55 -21.77
N LEU A 134 -36.36 6.65 -22.05
CA LEU A 134 -36.24 6.01 -23.37
C LEU A 134 -37.43 5.08 -23.66
N LYS A 135 -37.93 5.08 -24.89
CA LYS A 135 -38.97 4.13 -25.33
C LYS A 135 -38.51 2.68 -25.22
N ASP A 136 -37.32 2.39 -25.74
CA ASP A 136 -36.70 1.07 -25.77
C ASP A 136 -35.21 1.18 -25.47
N PRO A 137 -34.79 1.05 -24.19
CA PRO A 137 -33.39 1.09 -23.81
C PRO A 137 -32.51 0.01 -24.47
N TYR A 138 -33.11 -1.16 -24.76
CA TYR A 138 -32.37 -2.26 -25.40
C TYR A 138 -31.99 -1.93 -26.83
N ASN A 139 -32.95 -1.44 -27.61
CA ASN A 139 -32.67 -1.02 -28.99
C ASN A 139 -31.70 0.17 -29.01
N PHE A 140 -31.91 1.15 -28.14
CA PHE A 140 -31.06 2.33 -28.06
C PHE A 140 -29.59 1.98 -27.82
N TYR A 141 -29.30 1.07 -26.88
CA TYR A 141 -27.94 0.61 -26.59
C TYR A 141 -27.49 -0.60 -27.41
N GLY A 142 -28.38 -1.19 -28.24
CA GLY A 142 -28.10 -2.37 -29.07
C GLY A 142 -27.87 -3.64 -28.26
N LEU A 143 -28.65 -3.82 -27.20
CA LEU A 143 -28.63 -4.99 -26.32
C LEU A 143 -29.67 -6.03 -26.73
N GLN A 144 -29.47 -7.26 -26.29
CA GLN A 144 -30.49 -8.30 -26.43
C GLN A 144 -31.60 -8.09 -25.35
N PRO A 145 -32.90 -8.26 -25.68
CA PRO A 145 -33.99 -8.10 -24.70
C PRO A 145 -33.93 -9.07 -23.51
N ILE A 146 -33.15 -10.14 -23.63
CA ILE A 146 -32.91 -11.12 -22.56
C ILE A 146 -31.93 -10.62 -21.51
N ASP A 147 -31.05 -9.67 -21.84
CA ASP A 147 -30.08 -9.07 -20.92
C ASP A 147 -30.83 -8.07 -20.02
N LYS A 148 -30.65 -8.17 -18.70
CA LYS A 148 -31.16 -7.14 -17.80
C LYS A 148 -30.17 -5.99 -17.71
N ILE A 149 -30.62 -4.75 -17.93
CA ILE A 149 -29.81 -3.54 -17.70
C ILE A 149 -29.73 -3.28 -16.21
N THR A 150 -28.53 -3.37 -15.65
CA THR A 150 -28.33 -3.39 -14.20
C THR A 150 -27.67 -2.13 -13.68
N PHE A 151 -28.22 -1.59 -12.61
CA PHE A 151 -27.65 -0.58 -11.74
C PHE A 151 -27.27 -1.25 -10.41
N ALA A 152 -26.01 -1.17 -10.00
CA ALA A 152 -25.53 -1.90 -8.84
C ALA A 152 -24.94 -0.99 -7.78
N THR A 153 -25.36 -1.15 -6.52
CA THR A 153 -24.65 -0.62 -5.35
C THR A 153 -23.88 -1.75 -4.68
N LEU A 154 -22.60 -1.57 -4.51
CA LEU A 154 -21.71 -2.60 -3.96
C LEU A 154 -20.96 -2.04 -2.74
N ASN A 155 -20.82 -2.89 -1.73
CA ASN A 155 -19.98 -2.62 -0.56
C ASN A 155 -19.23 -3.90 -0.19
N ILE A 156 -18.27 -3.84 0.70
CA ILE A 156 -17.49 -4.99 1.15
C ILE A 156 -18.37 -6.06 1.82
N THR A 157 -19.41 -5.63 2.54
CA THR A 157 -20.43 -6.53 3.09
C THR A 157 -21.80 -6.20 2.51
N LEU A 158 -22.65 -7.21 2.43
CA LEU A 158 -24.02 -7.04 1.96
C LEU A 158 -24.83 -6.12 2.90
N ASP A 159 -24.62 -6.23 4.21
CA ASP A 159 -25.31 -5.41 5.19
C ASP A 159 -24.90 -3.94 5.11
N ALA A 160 -23.63 -3.64 4.90
CA ALA A 160 -23.17 -2.28 4.64
C ALA A 160 -23.73 -1.72 3.31
N SER A 161 -23.85 -2.56 2.28
CA SER A 161 -24.48 -2.16 1.00
C SER A 161 -25.95 -1.79 1.16
N LYS A 162 -26.67 -2.51 2.02
CA LYS A 162 -28.07 -2.23 2.34
C LYS A 162 -28.23 -0.94 3.16
N GLY A 163 -27.41 -0.75 4.20
CA GLY A 163 -27.65 0.22 5.26
C GLY A 163 -27.36 1.68 4.91
N VAL A 164 -26.59 2.02 3.88
CA VAL A 164 -26.22 3.42 3.62
C VAL A 164 -26.71 3.89 2.24
N ALA A 165 -26.21 3.27 1.18
CA ALA A 165 -26.52 3.70 -0.18
C ALA A 165 -27.92 3.26 -0.61
N TRP A 166 -28.29 2.01 -0.32
CA TRP A 166 -29.58 1.44 -0.70
C TRP A 166 -30.74 2.09 0.03
N ASP A 167 -30.64 2.31 1.34
CA ASP A 167 -31.71 2.97 2.12
C ASP A 167 -31.96 4.40 1.63
N LYS A 168 -30.88 5.16 1.35
CA LYS A 168 -31.02 6.51 0.77
C LYS A 168 -31.68 6.47 -0.60
N MET A 169 -31.32 5.52 -1.44
CA MET A 169 -31.93 5.34 -2.76
C MET A 169 -33.42 5.02 -2.63
N GLN A 170 -33.81 4.10 -1.75
CA GLN A 170 -35.22 3.78 -1.48
C GLN A 170 -36.01 4.99 -1.03
N GLN A 171 -35.47 5.78 -0.06
CA GLN A 171 -36.15 6.98 0.43
C GLN A 171 -36.37 8.01 -0.68
N LEU A 172 -35.39 8.26 -1.52
CA LEU A 172 -35.52 9.20 -2.64
C LEU A 172 -36.51 8.70 -3.70
N LEU A 173 -36.47 7.43 -4.05
CA LEU A 173 -37.44 6.83 -4.98
C LEU A 173 -38.86 6.91 -4.43
N GLN A 174 -39.10 6.62 -3.16
CA GLN A 174 -40.42 6.66 -2.52
C GLN A 174 -40.94 8.09 -2.30
N SER A 175 -40.04 9.09 -2.21
CA SER A 175 -40.44 10.49 -2.09
C SER A 175 -40.75 11.17 -3.42
N SER A 176 -40.34 10.59 -4.57
CA SER A 176 -40.45 11.16 -5.91
C SER A 176 -41.77 10.80 -6.57
N PRO A 177 -42.68 11.77 -6.86
CA PRO A 177 -43.93 11.52 -7.60
C PRO A 177 -43.64 10.92 -8.99
N TRP A 178 -42.60 11.33 -9.65
CA TRP A 178 -42.24 10.81 -10.98
C TRP A 178 -41.93 9.31 -10.92
N PHE A 179 -41.04 8.87 -10.01
CA PHE A 179 -40.70 7.45 -9.87
C PHE A 179 -41.90 6.62 -9.36
N LEU A 180 -42.76 7.19 -8.51
CA LEU A 180 -43.97 6.51 -8.07
C LEU A 180 -44.97 6.23 -9.22
N SER A 181 -45.05 7.14 -10.20
CA SER A 181 -45.93 6.98 -11.36
C SER A 181 -45.34 6.13 -12.50
N HIS A 182 -44.02 6.17 -12.69
CA HIS A 182 -43.33 5.52 -13.81
C HIS A 182 -42.58 4.25 -13.41
N GLY A 183 -42.22 4.10 -12.15
CA GLY A 183 -41.28 3.09 -11.69
C GLY A 183 -41.87 1.87 -10.99
N SER A 184 -43.17 1.82 -10.71
CA SER A 184 -43.77 0.72 -9.92
C SER A 184 -43.01 0.42 -8.59
N VAL A 185 -42.80 1.44 -7.79
CA VAL A 185 -41.95 1.41 -6.56
C VAL A 185 -42.42 0.42 -5.48
N LYS A 186 -43.67 -0.13 -5.63
CA LYS A 186 -44.26 -1.11 -4.69
C LYS A 186 -43.48 -2.44 -4.58
N GLY A 187 -42.58 -2.75 -5.52
CA GLY A 187 -41.82 -4.00 -5.55
C GLY A 187 -40.38 -3.90 -5.01
N ILE A 188 -40.03 -2.78 -4.36
CA ILE A 188 -38.67 -2.62 -3.80
C ILE A 188 -38.49 -3.55 -2.60
N THR A 189 -37.46 -4.39 -2.67
CA THR A 189 -36.97 -5.20 -1.54
C THR A 189 -35.75 -4.55 -0.90
N ASN A 190 -35.20 -5.16 0.15
CA ASN A 190 -33.97 -4.69 0.79
C ASN A 190 -32.69 -4.87 -0.06
N VAL A 191 -32.77 -5.51 -1.23
CA VAL A 191 -31.60 -5.82 -2.06
C VAL A 191 -31.85 -5.67 -3.56
N GLU A 192 -33.11 -5.56 -4.00
CA GLU A 192 -33.44 -5.54 -5.42
C GLU A 192 -34.71 -4.72 -5.67
N TRP A 193 -34.70 -4.03 -6.79
CA TRP A 193 -35.87 -3.43 -7.40
C TRP A 193 -35.85 -3.61 -8.91
N VAL A 194 -36.96 -4.01 -9.48
CA VAL A 194 -37.10 -4.19 -10.93
C VAL A 194 -38.14 -3.19 -11.45
N PRO A 195 -37.70 -2.01 -11.89
CA PRO A 195 -38.58 -1.05 -12.58
C PRO A 195 -38.97 -1.58 -13.98
N PRO A 196 -39.89 -0.86 -14.70
CA PRO A 196 -40.23 -1.20 -16.05
C PRO A 196 -39.06 -1.29 -17.01
N LYS A 197 -39.32 -1.78 -18.23
CA LYS A 197 -38.35 -1.83 -19.36
C LYS A 197 -37.14 -2.75 -19.11
N GLY A 198 -37.31 -3.80 -18.27
CA GLY A 198 -36.27 -4.81 -18.07
C GLY A 198 -35.01 -4.31 -17.33
N ILE A 199 -35.14 -3.20 -16.64
CA ILE A 199 -34.08 -2.62 -15.83
C ILE A 199 -34.11 -3.28 -14.45
N GLU A 200 -32.96 -3.38 -13.78
CA GLU A 200 -32.89 -3.83 -12.39
C GLU A 200 -31.90 -2.99 -11.60
N LEU A 201 -32.23 -2.73 -10.34
CA LEU A 201 -31.32 -2.17 -9.35
C LEU A 201 -31.04 -3.23 -8.32
N ILE A 202 -29.75 -3.40 -7.95
CA ILE A 202 -29.33 -4.41 -6.99
C ILE A 202 -28.35 -3.84 -5.94
N ALA A 203 -28.45 -4.38 -4.71
CA ALA A 203 -27.45 -4.22 -3.69
C ALA A 203 -26.64 -5.52 -3.57
N GLY A 204 -25.31 -5.43 -3.51
CA GLY A 204 -24.44 -6.59 -3.48
C GLY A 204 -23.11 -6.36 -2.75
N SER A 205 -22.33 -7.45 -2.57
CA SER A 205 -21.04 -7.39 -1.92
C SER A 205 -19.95 -8.21 -2.63
N GLN A 206 -20.30 -8.99 -3.65
CA GLN A 206 -19.38 -9.92 -4.29
C GLN A 206 -19.48 -9.82 -5.83
N ALA A 207 -18.41 -10.21 -6.50
CA ALA A 207 -18.34 -10.21 -7.96
C ALA A 207 -19.47 -11.06 -8.61
N GLN A 208 -19.90 -12.14 -7.97
CA GLN A 208 -20.98 -12.99 -8.45
C GLN A 208 -22.30 -12.25 -8.61
N HIS A 209 -22.56 -11.18 -7.84
CA HIS A 209 -23.79 -10.39 -7.95
C HIS A 209 -23.85 -9.57 -9.25
N ILE A 210 -22.72 -9.31 -9.90
CA ILE A 210 -22.63 -8.55 -11.14
C ILE A 210 -22.22 -9.40 -12.36
N LEU A 211 -21.86 -10.68 -12.14
CA LEU A 211 -21.49 -11.58 -13.25
C LEU A 211 -22.73 -11.93 -14.09
N GLY A 212 -22.56 -11.88 -15.42
CA GLY A 212 -23.64 -12.20 -16.37
C GLY A 212 -24.64 -11.06 -16.63
N ARG A 213 -24.52 -9.92 -15.95
CA ARG A 213 -25.43 -8.77 -16.08
C ARG A 213 -24.91 -7.72 -17.05
N ALA A 214 -25.80 -6.95 -17.69
CA ALA A 214 -25.48 -5.77 -18.49
C ALA A 214 -25.40 -4.55 -17.55
N LEU A 215 -24.23 -4.37 -16.92
CA LEU A 215 -24.01 -3.36 -15.88
C LEU A 215 -23.82 -1.97 -16.49
N PHE A 216 -24.80 -1.07 -16.28
CA PHE A 216 -24.80 0.29 -16.82
C PHE A 216 -24.19 1.30 -15.86
N SER A 217 -24.60 1.27 -14.59
CA SER A 217 -24.04 2.11 -13.53
C SER A 217 -23.67 1.27 -12.32
N CYS A 218 -22.53 1.55 -11.72
CA CYS A 218 -22.04 0.79 -10.57
C CYS A 218 -21.42 1.74 -9.54
N PHE A 219 -21.91 1.64 -8.31
CA PHE A 219 -21.42 2.40 -7.18
C PHE A 219 -20.79 1.48 -6.13
N PHE A 220 -19.53 1.70 -5.83
CA PHE A 220 -18.80 1.05 -4.74
C PHE A 220 -18.70 2.02 -3.56
N ASP A 221 -19.38 1.70 -2.48
CA ASP A 221 -19.32 2.48 -1.25
C ASP A 221 -18.26 1.91 -0.30
N GLU A 222 -17.45 2.78 0.31
CA GLU A 222 -16.35 2.45 1.22
C GLU A 222 -15.37 1.40 0.65
N VAL A 223 -14.92 1.61 -0.59
CA VAL A 223 -14.06 0.66 -1.34
C VAL A 223 -12.73 0.34 -0.66
N SER A 224 -12.29 1.18 0.30
CA SER A 224 -11.08 0.98 1.11
C SER A 224 -11.37 0.53 2.55
N PHE A 225 -12.61 0.20 2.89
CA PHE A 225 -12.97 -0.22 4.23
C PHE A 225 -12.32 -1.57 4.58
N ARG A 226 -11.88 -1.72 5.85
CA ARG A 226 -11.13 -2.88 6.31
C ARG A 226 -12.04 -3.85 7.08
N ILE A 227 -12.02 -5.13 6.71
CA ILE A 227 -12.57 -6.22 7.51
C ILE A 227 -11.43 -7.20 7.78
N GLY A 228 -10.96 -7.27 9.05
CA GLY A 228 -9.85 -8.15 9.46
C GLY A 228 -8.46 -7.51 9.26
N ASN A 229 -7.41 -8.30 9.50
CA ASN A 229 -6.03 -7.81 9.63
C ASN A 229 -5.20 -7.86 8.34
N ASP A 230 -5.70 -8.47 7.24
CA ASP A 230 -4.95 -8.64 6.00
C ASP A 230 -5.32 -7.58 4.96
N ILE A 231 -4.63 -6.45 5.03
CA ILE A 231 -4.82 -5.28 4.17
C ILE A 231 -4.55 -5.63 2.69
N THR A 232 -3.56 -6.46 2.43
CA THR A 232 -3.15 -6.81 1.05
C THR A 232 -4.23 -7.59 0.34
N LYS A 233 -4.80 -8.60 0.99
CA LYS A 233 -5.91 -9.40 0.42
C LYS A 233 -7.15 -8.55 0.16
N GLN A 234 -7.49 -7.65 1.07
CA GLN A 234 -8.64 -6.75 0.91
C GLN A 234 -8.46 -5.79 -0.25
N LYS A 235 -7.29 -5.21 -0.38
CA LYS A 235 -6.93 -4.34 -1.50
C LYS A 235 -7.01 -5.08 -2.85
N GLU A 236 -6.47 -6.29 -2.94
CA GLU A 236 -6.57 -7.12 -4.14
C GLU A 236 -8.02 -7.49 -4.45
N GLN A 237 -8.82 -7.80 -3.44
CA GLN A 237 -10.24 -8.12 -3.59
C GLN A 237 -11.01 -6.90 -4.13
N ALA A 238 -10.81 -5.71 -3.56
CA ALA A 238 -11.40 -4.46 -4.06
C ALA A 238 -10.99 -4.20 -5.51
N LYS A 239 -9.71 -4.33 -5.82
CA LYS A 239 -9.17 -4.18 -7.18
C LYS A 239 -9.82 -5.15 -8.18
N ARG A 240 -9.93 -6.42 -7.82
CA ARG A 240 -10.59 -7.44 -8.66
C ARG A 240 -12.06 -7.11 -8.90
N LEU A 241 -12.78 -6.71 -7.85
CA LEU A 241 -14.20 -6.42 -7.93
C LEU A 241 -14.47 -5.19 -8.82
N VAL A 242 -13.73 -4.10 -8.61
CA VAL A 242 -13.82 -2.86 -9.42
C VAL A 242 -13.44 -3.14 -10.88
N ASN A 243 -12.38 -3.88 -11.13
CA ASN A 243 -12.00 -4.26 -12.50
C ASN A 243 -13.06 -5.14 -13.17
N THR A 244 -13.66 -6.09 -12.45
CA THR A 244 -14.74 -6.93 -12.98
C THR A 244 -15.93 -6.07 -13.39
N ALA A 245 -16.35 -5.11 -12.56
CA ALA A 245 -17.44 -4.18 -12.89
C ALA A 245 -17.09 -3.36 -14.14
N SER A 246 -15.93 -2.72 -14.17
CA SER A 246 -15.48 -1.89 -15.30
C SER A 246 -15.46 -2.67 -16.62
N VAL A 247 -14.93 -3.88 -16.64
CA VAL A 247 -14.92 -4.74 -17.83
C VAL A 247 -16.35 -5.11 -18.27
N ARG A 248 -17.24 -5.40 -17.33
CA ARG A 248 -18.65 -5.71 -17.63
C ARG A 248 -19.38 -4.52 -18.25
N MET A 249 -19.18 -3.32 -17.69
CA MET A 249 -19.74 -2.07 -18.21
C MET A 249 -19.27 -1.83 -19.65
N GLN A 250 -17.98 -1.88 -19.89
CA GLN A 250 -17.39 -1.66 -21.21
C GLN A 250 -17.82 -2.72 -22.24
N SER A 251 -17.79 -3.99 -21.86
CA SER A 251 -18.08 -5.08 -22.81
C SER A 251 -19.52 -5.06 -23.36
N ARG A 252 -20.46 -4.41 -22.68
CA ARG A 252 -21.86 -4.38 -23.07
C ARG A 252 -22.27 -3.06 -23.70
N PHE A 253 -21.72 -1.94 -23.27
CA PHE A 253 -22.22 -0.61 -23.63
C PHE A 253 -21.21 0.22 -24.44
N MET A 254 -19.90 -0.11 -24.41
CA MET A 254 -18.92 0.65 -25.14
C MET A 254 -18.96 0.35 -26.64
N LYS A 255 -19.02 1.41 -27.47
CA LYS A 255 -18.97 1.33 -28.94
C LYS A 255 -17.91 2.31 -29.44
N GLY A 256 -16.75 1.79 -29.87
CA GLY A 256 -15.60 2.62 -30.21
C GLY A 256 -15.15 3.45 -29.01
N GLU A 257 -15.10 4.76 -29.14
CA GLU A 257 -14.76 5.69 -28.06
C GLU A 257 -15.95 6.10 -27.18
N TYR A 258 -17.17 5.80 -27.63
CA TYR A 258 -18.39 6.10 -26.89
C TYR A 258 -18.61 5.08 -25.77
N ASN A 259 -18.62 5.57 -24.54
CA ASN A 259 -18.94 4.78 -23.35
C ASN A 259 -19.95 5.53 -22.48
N PRO A 260 -21.22 5.13 -22.44
CA PRO A 260 -22.26 5.82 -21.69
C PRO A 260 -22.32 5.43 -20.21
N THR A 261 -21.48 4.52 -19.75
CA THR A 261 -21.55 3.94 -18.40
C THR A 261 -20.81 4.78 -17.38
N LEU A 262 -21.30 4.76 -16.12
CA LEU A 262 -20.70 5.50 -15.01
C LEU A 262 -20.31 4.57 -13.86
N LEU A 263 -19.01 4.44 -13.62
CA LEU A 263 -18.44 3.76 -12.47
C LEU A 263 -18.18 4.79 -11.36
N MET A 264 -18.71 4.57 -10.18
CA MET A 264 -18.54 5.45 -9.03
C MET A 264 -17.86 4.70 -7.89
N LEU A 265 -16.84 5.32 -7.31
CA LEU A 265 -16.09 4.80 -6.18
C LEU A 265 -16.15 5.83 -5.05
N ALA A 266 -16.54 5.43 -3.85
CA ALA A 266 -16.43 6.28 -2.67
C ALA A 266 -15.61 5.60 -1.58
N SER A 267 -14.82 6.37 -0.88
CA SER A 267 -14.11 5.92 0.32
C SER A 267 -13.77 7.11 1.21
N SER A 268 -13.79 6.88 2.52
CA SER A 268 -13.15 7.77 3.47
C SER A 268 -11.63 7.62 3.37
N LYS A 269 -10.90 8.66 3.75
CA LYS A 269 -9.44 8.61 3.84
C LYS A 269 -9.00 7.56 4.85
N ARG A 270 -7.89 6.94 4.56
CA ARG A 270 -7.26 5.93 5.41
C ARG A 270 -5.76 6.13 5.36
N THR A 271 -5.01 5.09 5.19
CA THR A 271 -3.57 5.15 4.98
C THR A 271 -3.25 5.39 3.50
N GLU A 272 -2.11 6.00 3.21
CA GLU A 272 -1.61 6.24 1.84
C GLU A 272 -1.61 5.00 0.94
N SER A 273 -1.60 3.83 1.53
CA SER A 273 -1.55 2.54 0.84
C SER A 273 -2.91 1.91 0.57
N SER A 274 -4.01 2.60 0.86
CA SER A 274 -5.35 2.08 0.58
C SER A 274 -5.62 1.97 -0.93
N TYR A 275 -6.56 1.10 -1.32
CA TYR A 275 -6.93 0.93 -2.73
C TYR A 275 -7.33 2.26 -3.39
N MET A 276 -8.13 3.09 -2.70
CA MET A 276 -8.61 4.36 -3.24
C MET A 276 -7.46 5.34 -3.51
N GLU A 277 -6.48 5.44 -2.59
CA GLU A 277 -5.33 6.32 -2.76
C GLU A 277 -4.47 5.90 -3.96
N GLU A 278 -4.22 4.60 -4.12
CA GLU A 278 -3.49 4.10 -5.30
C GLU A 278 -4.27 4.32 -6.60
N PHE A 279 -5.59 4.12 -6.56
CA PHE A 279 -6.45 4.37 -7.72
C PHE A 279 -6.36 5.85 -8.14
N ILE A 280 -6.53 6.78 -7.19
CA ILE A 280 -6.43 8.21 -7.43
C ILE A 280 -5.04 8.58 -7.97
N ALA A 281 -3.97 8.11 -7.33
CA ALA A 281 -2.60 8.38 -7.77
C ALA A 281 -2.34 7.88 -9.19
N SER A 282 -2.82 6.66 -9.52
CA SER A 282 -2.72 6.09 -10.86
C SER A 282 -3.47 6.95 -11.90
N LYS A 283 -4.69 7.40 -11.59
CA LYS A 283 -5.50 8.20 -12.52
C LYS A 283 -4.94 9.60 -12.72
N LYS A 284 -4.43 10.24 -11.68
CA LYS A 284 -3.71 11.52 -11.78
C LYS A 284 -2.45 11.39 -12.66
N LYS A 285 -1.68 10.30 -12.49
CA LYS A 285 -0.48 10.03 -13.31
C LYS A 285 -0.80 9.79 -14.80
N GLN A 286 -1.96 9.20 -15.10
CA GLN A 286 -2.42 8.92 -16.47
C GLN A 286 -3.06 10.13 -17.16
N ASP A 287 -3.27 11.24 -16.46
CA ASP A 287 -4.02 12.42 -16.93
C ASP A 287 -5.38 12.04 -17.56
N SER A 288 -6.11 11.21 -16.85
CA SER A 288 -7.35 10.61 -17.36
C SER A 288 -8.49 11.64 -17.43
N LYS A 289 -8.75 12.18 -18.61
CA LYS A 289 -9.85 13.11 -18.88
C LYS A 289 -11.25 12.53 -18.67
N LYS A 290 -11.37 11.20 -18.60
CA LYS A 290 -12.64 10.49 -18.38
C LYS A 290 -12.89 10.12 -16.91
N THR A 291 -11.99 10.52 -16.02
CA THR A 291 -12.13 10.30 -14.59
C THR A 291 -12.23 11.63 -13.84
N ARG A 292 -13.32 11.83 -13.12
CA ARG A 292 -13.48 12.96 -12.19
C ARG A 292 -13.08 12.50 -10.80
N ILE A 293 -12.16 13.21 -10.19
CA ILE A 293 -11.69 12.95 -8.82
C ILE A 293 -12.14 14.10 -7.95
N VAL A 294 -12.79 13.76 -6.83
CA VAL A 294 -13.11 14.69 -5.73
C VAL A 294 -12.37 14.19 -4.50
N ASP A 295 -11.50 15.04 -3.96
CA ASP A 295 -10.61 14.71 -2.86
C ASP A 295 -10.41 15.97 -2.01
N GLU A 296 -11.46 16.33 -1.24
CA GLU A 296 -11.59 17.64 -0.62
C GLU A 296 -11.76 17.55 0.91
N PRO A 297 -11.33 18.58 1.65
CA PRO A 297 -11.62 18.74 3.07
C PRO A 297 -13.09 19.12 3.31
N GLN A 298 -13.54 18.98 4.58
CA GLN A 298 -14.92 19.30 4.94
C GLN A 298 -15.32 20.73 4.58
N TRP A 299 -14.47 21.72 4.85
CA TRP A 299 -14.80 23.15 4.70
C TRP A 299 -14.87 23.61 3.24
N VAL A 300 -14.37 22.86 2.28
CA VAL A 300 -14.54 23.16 0.85
C VAL A 300 -15.94 22.75 0.37
N ILE A 301 -16.41 21.61 0.77
CA ILE A 301 -17.73 21.12 0.34
C ILE A 301 -18.83 21.69 1.24
N ARG A 302 -18.58 21.74 2.53
CA ARG A 302 -19.47 22.31 3.52
C ARG A 302 -19.03 23.72 3.85
N THR A 303 -19.38 24.67 2.98
CA THR A 303 -19.02 26.08 3.13
C THR A 303 -19.61 26.74 4.38
N ASP A 304 -20.66 26.12 4.97
CA ASP A 304 -21.21 26.50 6.28
C ASP A 304 -20.23 26.30 7.46
N LYS A 305 -19.17 25.53 7.24
CA LYS A 305 -18.11 25.24 8.21
C LYS A 305 -16.79 25.96 7.92
N ASP A 306 -16.71 26.71 6.83
CA ASP A 306 -15.54 27.54 6.55
C ASP A 306 -15.54 28.82 7.41
N SER A 307 -14.36 29.36 7.68
CA SER A 307 -14.15 30.57 8.44
C SER A 307 -12.96 31.35 7.88
N PRO A 308 -13.03 32.70 7.87
CA PRO A 308 -11.87 33.51 7.47
C PRO A 308 -10.70 33.35 8.46
N ASN A 309 -11.00 33.07 9.74
CA ASN A 309 -9.96 32.79 10.73
C ASN A 309 -9.49 31.36 10.60
N LYS A 310 -8.20 31.17 10.32
CA LYS A 310 -7.59 29.85 10.09
C LYS A 310 -6.35 29.67 10.96
N PHE A 311 -6.08 28.44 11.34
CA PHE A 311 -4.79 28.02 11.90
C PHE A 311 -4.05 27.15 10.90
N LYS A 312 -2.77 26.93 11.14
CA LYS A 312 -1.91 26.19 10.22
C LYS A 312 -1.51 24.85 10.79
N VAL A 313 -1.47 23.85 9.91
CA VAL A 313 -0.99 22.50 10.22
C VAL A 313 0.11 22.14 9.22
N ALA A 314 1.22 21.65 9.74
CA ALA A 314 2.30 21.10 8.95
C ALA A 314 2.04 19.60 8.73
N VAL A 315 1.65 19.25 7.51
CA VAL A 315 1.43 17.85 7.11
C VAL A 315 2.75 17.27 6.67
N GLY A 316 3.18 16.23 7.37
CA GLY A 316 4.43 15.54 7.09
C GLY A 316 4.31 14.56 5.91
N ASN A 317 5.27 13.66 5.84
CA ASN A 317 5.34 12.61 4.84
C ASN A 317 5.87 11.32 5.50
N LYS A 318 6.30 10.32 4.72
CA LYS A 318 6.86 9.08 5.27
C LYS A 318 8.08 9.28 6.19
N PHE A 319 8.72 10.45 6.20
CA PHE A 319 9.89 10.75 7.02
C PHE A 319 9.62 11.80 8.10
N LEU A 320 8.53 12.58 7.98
CA LEU A 320 8.20 13.72 8.81
C LEU A 320 6.85 13.49 9.48
N ASN A 321 6.77 13.72 10.80
CA ASN A 321 5.49 13.64 11.52
C ASN A 321 4.64 14.86 11.23
N ASN A 322 3.31 14.71 11.35
CA ASN A 322 2.40 15.85 11.29
C ASN A 322 2.55 16.72 12.54
N GLU A 323 2.41 18.04 12.39
CA GLU A 323 2.57 18.98 13.50
C GLU A 323 1.48 20.07 13.44
N LEU A 324 0.82 20.30 14.57
CA LEU A 324 -0.04 21.47 14.77
C LEU A 324 0.85 22.68 15.06
N LEU A 325 0.80 23.69 14.18
CA LEU A 325 1.64 24.86 14.37
C LEU A 325 1.05 25.84 15.40
N PRO A 326 1.90 26.63 16.11
CA PRO A 326 1.44 27.67 16.98
C PRO A 326 0.55 28.70 16.25
N LEU A 327 -0.48 29.23 16.94
CA LEU A 327 -1.41 30.21 16.33
C LEU A 327 -0.71 31.51 15.85
N ASN A 328 0.42 31.83 16.43
CA ASN A 328 1.22 33.03 16.11
C ASN A 328 2.48 32.69 15.28
N VAL A 329 2.50 31.55 14.58
CA VAL A 329 3.63 31.14 13.74
C VAL A 329 3.90 32.20 12.67
N SER A 330 5.15 32.60 12.53
CA SER A 330 5.58 33.59 11.52
C SER A 330 5.72 32.98 10.12
N GLU A 331 5.60 33.81 9.08
CA GLU A 331 5.81 33.34 7.70
C GLU A 331 7.25 32.81 7.47
N GLN A 332 8.23 33.30 8.22
CA GLN A 332 9.60 32.79 8.14
C GLN A 332 9.69 31.35 8.69
N GLU A 333 9.05 31.07 9.81
CA GLU A 333 8.96 29.73 10.36
C GLU A 333 8.19 28.78 9.43
N ILE A 334 7.09 29.24 8.85
CA ILE A 334 6.32 28.47 7.86
C ILE A 334 7.19 28.10 6.67
N GLN A 335 8.01 29.04 6.19
CA GLN A 335 8.93 28.77 5.08
C GLN A 335 9.97 27.69 5.45
N LEU A 336 10.49 27.70 6.70
CA LEU A 336 11.37 26.64 7.18
C LEU A 336 10.71 25.26 7.19
N TYR A 337 9.42 25.18 7.52
CA TYR A 337 8.68 23.91 7.41
C TYR A 337 8.55 23.46 5.96
N ARG A 338 8.22 24.37 5.02
CA ARG A 338 8.16 24.05 3.59
C ARG A 338 9.51 23.59 3.04
N ASP A 339 10.59 24.24 3.42
CA ASP A 339 11.97 23.88 3.00
C ASP A 339 12.40 22.50 3.55
N ARG A 340 11.84 22.08 4.68
CA ARG A 340 12.01 20.73 5.25
C ARG A 340 11.13 19.66 4.59
N GLY A 341 10.23 20.06 3.67
CA GLY A 341 9.36 19.15 2.93
C GLY A 341 7.98 18.91 3.54
N TYR A 342 7.52 19.78 4.47
CA TYR A 342 6.14 19.76 4.95
C TYR A 342 5.20 20.44 3.95
N GLN A 343 4.00 19.89 3.83
CA GLN A 343 2.88 20.60 3.23
C GLN A 343 2.14 21.40 4.31
N ILE A 344 1.99 22.69 4.12
CA ILE A 344 1.24 23.54 5.06
C ILE A 344 -0.19 23.71 4.56
N ILE A 345 -1.15 23.39 5.44
CA ILE A 345 -2.58 23.58 5.17
C ILE A 345 -3.19 24.61 6.13
N ASP A 346 -4.17 25.35 5.61
CA ASP A 346 -4.96 26.30 6.36
C ASP A 346 -6.30 25.68 6.76
N VAL A 347 -6.56 25.56 8.06
CA VAL A 347 -7.73 24.91 8.61
C VAL A 347 -8.61 25.95 9.33
N PRO A 348 -9.95 25.98 9.12
CA PRO A 348 -10.84 26.89 9.80
C PRO A 348 -10.77 26.73 11.31
N MET A 349 -10.77 27.87 12.04
CA MET A 349 -10.57 27.93 13.49
C MET A 349 -11.58 27.09 14.28
N GLY A 350 -12.79 26.89 13.74
CA GLY A 350 -13.81 26.04 14.36
C GLY A 350 -13.44 24.57 14.57
N TYR A 351 -12.36 24.10 13.90
CA TYR A 351 -11.86 22.75 14.07
C TYR A 351 -10.66 22.63 15.01
N TYR A 352 -10.16 23.75 15.58
CA TYR A 352 -8.90 23.78 16.32
C TYR A 352 -8.86 22.75 17.46
N GLU A 353 -9.91 22.65 18.26
CA GLU A 353 -9.99 21.69 19.38
C GLU A 353 -9.81 20.24 18.91
N LYS A 354 -10.42 19.87 17.77
CA LYS A 354 -10.31 18.52 17.22
C LYS A 354 -8.90 18.18 16.73
N PHE A 355 -8.24 19.16 16.13
CA PHE A 355 -6.84 19.02 15.71
C PHE A 355 -5.88 19.00 16.90
N TYR A 356 -6.22 19.66 17.99
CA TYR A 356 -5.44 19.64 19.23
C TYR A 356 -5.64 18.34 20.01
N GLU A 357 -6.85 17.78 20.05
CA GLU A 357 -7.17 16.51 20.70
C GLU A 357 -6.51 15.31 19.99
N ASP A 358 -6.65 15.22 18.68
CA ASP A 358 -6.10 14.12 17.87
C ASP A 358 -5.82 14.59 16.43
N LEU A 359 -4.58 15.01 16.20
CA LEU A 359 -4.14 15.56 14.92
C LEU A 359 -4.31 14.59 13.76
N GLU A 360 -4.00 13.31 13.96
CA GLU A 360 -4.03 12.30 12.91
C GLU A 360 -5.47 11.97 12.47
N VAL A 361 -6.35 11.79 13.42
CA VAL A 361 -7.79 11.60 13.16
C VAL A 361 -8.38 12.84 12.50
N ALA A 362 -8.04 14.04 12.98
CA ALA A 362 -8.55 15.28 12.41
C ALA A 362 -8.05 15.51 10.97
N LEU A 363 -6.79 15.21 10.68
CA LEU A 363 -6.24 15.24 9.31
C LEU A 363 -6.99 14.28 8.39
N THR A 364 -7.26 13.06 8.85
CA THR A 364 -7.96 12.04 8.05
C THR A 364 -9.42 12.39 7.86
N ASP A 365 -10.14 12.65 8.95
CA ASP A 365 -11.60 12.71 8.96
C ASP A 365 -12.13 14.09 8.57
N ILE A 366 -11.39 15.17 8.87
CA ILE A 366 -11.83 16.55 8.64
C ILE A 366 -11.10 17.19 7.46
N ALA A 367 -9.76 17.09 7.40
CA ALA A 367 -8.99 17.64 6.31
C ALA A 367 -8.97 16.74 5.06
N GLY A 368 -9.39 15.48 5.18
CA GLY A 368 -9.39 14.57 4.04
C GLY A 368 -8.00 14.23 3.53
N ILE A 369 -7.02 14.17 4.42
CA ILE A 369 -5.63 13.89 4.10
C ILE A 369 -5.29 12.49 4.60
N SER A 370 -4.76 11.63 3.73
CA SER A 370 -4.25 10.35 4.13
C SER A 370 -3.00 10.54 4.98
N VAL A 371 -3.05 9.99 6.19
CA VAL A 371 -1.89 10.05 7.07
C VAL A 371 -1.14 8.73 7.00
N ASN A 372 0.15 8.81 7.09
CA ASN A 372 0.94 7.63 7.35
C ASN A 372 0.57 7.12 8.74
N SER A 373 0.44 5.80 8.86
CA SER A 373 -0.07 5.16 10.08
C SER A 373 0.62 5.74 11.32
N SER A 374 -0.21 6.20 12.27
CA SER A 374 0.22 6.73 13.58
C SER A 374 0.93 5.69 14.46
N ASN A 375 1.03 4.45 14.00
CA ASN A 375 1.65 3.32 14.68
C ASN A 375 3.13 3.14 14.33
N ARG A 376 3.76 4.11 13.65
CA ARG A 376 5.20 4.02 13.36
C ARG A 376 5.99 3.87 14.64
N TYR A 377 6.84 2.85 14.65
CA TYR A 377 7.64 2.56 15.81
C TYR A 377 8.85 3.47 15.93
N PHE A 378 9.42 3.91 14.81
CA PHE A 378 10.56 4.82 14.75
C PHE A 378 10.19 6.17 14.13
N SER A 379 10.77 7.24 14.65
CA SER A 379 10.69 8.59 14.07
C SER A 379 11.83 8.79 13.08
N GLY A 380 11.52 9.16 11.84
CA GLY A 380 12.52 9.45 10.81
C GLY A 380 13.52 10.54 11.20
N PRO A 381 13.10 11.69 11.77
CA PRO A 381 14.02 12.70 12.29
C PRO A 381 14.99 12.16 13.32
N ARG A 382 14.55 11.32 14.28
CA ARG A 382 15.43 10.73 15.30
C ARG A 382 16.48 9.81 14.72
N ILE A 383 16.16 9.06 13.67
CA ILE A 383 17.14 8.25 12.95
C ILE A 383 18.12 9.15 12.19
N THR A 384 17.61 10.19 11.52
CA THR A 384 18.44 11.10 10.72
C THR A 384 19.44 11.88 11.59
N GLU A 385 19.08 12.24 12.82
CA GLU A 385 19.97 12.90 13.80
C GLU A 385 21.19 12.04 14.20
N THR A 386 21.16 10.72 13.97
CA THR A 386 22.27 9.80 14.27
C THR A 386 23.16 9.52 13.05
N LYS A 387 22.85 10.10 11.89
CA LYS A 387 23.68 9.96 10.69
C LYS A 387 25.00 10.72 10.85
N ASN A 388 26.10 10.03 10.58
CA ASN A 388 27.42 10.60 10.44
C ASN A 388 27.89 10.49 8.98
N GLN A 389 28.18 11.61 8.37
CA GLN A 389 28.60 11.69 6.96
C GLN A 389 30.12 11.43 6.77
N ASP A 390 30.89 11.32 7.85
CA ASP A 390 32.33 11.14 7.79
C ASP A 390 32.76 9.72 7.40
N TYR A 391 31.82 8.76 7.34
CA TYR A 391 32.10 7.40 6.92
C TYR A 391 30.93 6.79 6.11
N GLN A 392 31.23 5.72 5.38
CA GLN A 392 30.31 5.06 4.47
C GLN A 392 30.19 3.56 4.77
N ASN A 393 29.15 2.92 4.23
CA ASN A 393 29.03 1.46 4.27
C ASN A 393 30.26 0.80 3.67
N LEU A 394 30.76 -0.27 4.32
CA LEU A 394 31.81 -1.11 3.74
C LEU A 394 31.36 -1.73 2.41
N PHE A 395 30.10 -2.06 2.29
CA PHE A 395 29.52 -2.58 1.05
C PHE A 395 29.24 -1.45 0.07
N THR A 396 29.63 -1.67 -1.19
CA THR A 396 29.35 -0.74 -2.29
C THR A 396 27.89 -0.73 -2.71
N LYS A 397 27.12 -1.75 -2.29
CA LYS A 397 25.68 -1.91 -2.56
C LYS A 397 24.98 -2.39 -1.30
N GLU A 398 23.81 -1.84 -1.01
CA GLU A 398 22.97 -2.27 0.12
C GLU A 398 22.26 -3.61 -0.15
N VAL A 399 22.03 -3.96 -1.42
CA VAL A 399 21.47 -5.26 -1.84
C VAL A 399 22.42 -5.92 -2.81
N ILE A 400 22.90 -7.12 -2.47
CA ILE A 400 23.72 -7.94 -3.34
C ILE A 400 22.94 -9.17 -3.80
N THR A 401 23.23 -9.65 -5.03
CA THR A 401 22.59 -10.85 -5.57
C THR A 401 23.63 -11.95 -5.66
N VAL A 402 23.50 -12.94 -4.76
CA VAL A 402 24.43 -14.06 -4.65
C VAL A 402 23.62 -15.33 -4.33
N GLY A 403 23.85 -16.39 -5.06
CA GLY A 403 23.14 -17.66 -4.91
C GLY A 403 24.03 -18.85 -4.61
N ASN A 404 23.43 -20.04 -4.60
CA ASN A 404 24.10 -21.31 -4.39
C ASN A 404 24.28 -22.12 -5.71
N GLY A 405 24.20 -21.45 -6.87
CA GLY A 405 24.41 -22.10 -8.16
C GLY A 405 25.82 -22.71 -8.26
N PRO A 406 25.99 -23.85 -8.96
CA PRO A 406 27.29 -24.54 -9.05
C PRO A 406 28.37 -23.71 -9.79
N GLU A 407 27.95 -22.74 -10.59
CA GLU A 407 28.84 -21.82 -11.30
C GLU A 407 28.96 -20.44 -10.61
N ASP A 408 28.21 -20.20 -9.53
CA ASP A 408 28.24 -18.92 -8.81
C ASP A 408 29.40 -18.87 -7.81
N THR A 409 30.53 -18.36 -8.27
CA THR A 409 31.73 -18.16 -7.47
C THR A 409 31.75 -16.83 -6.71
N THR A 410 30.72 -15.99 -6.91
CA THR A 410 30.62 -14.67 -6.27
C THR A 410 30.56 -14.79 -4.75
N GLN A 411 31.34 -14.01 -4.04
CA GLN A 411 31.38 -13.95 -2.61
C GLN A 411 30.89 -12.58 -2.09
N TYR A 412 30.50 -12.50 -0.81
CA TYR A 412 30.00 -11.23 -0.25
C TYR A 412 31.09 -10.17 -0.21
N TRP A 413 32.34 -10.55 0.01
CA TRP A 413 33.47 -9.61 0.06
C TRP A 413 33.83 -9.02 -1.32
N ASP A 414 33.36 -9.57 -2.43
CA ASP A 414 33.54 -8.98 -3.75
C ASP A 414 32.84 -7.62 -3.90
N PHE A 415 31.92 -7.33 -2.99
CA PHE A 415 31.20 -6.06 -2.91
C PHE A 415 31.72 -5.11 -1.85
N ILE A 416 32.84 -5.45 -1.17
CA ILE A 416 33.43 -4.65 -0.10
C ILE A 416 34.53 -3.74 -0.63
N ASP A 417 34.50 -2.49 -0.16
CA ASP A 417 35.56 -1.52 -0.34
C ASP A 417 36.33 -1.37 0.99
N LEU A 418 37.50 -2.02 1.07
CA LEU A 418 38.34 -2.01 2.27
C LEU A 418 38.87 -0.63 2.63
N THR A 419 38.84 0.35 1.71
CA THR A 419 39.27 1.73 2.02
C THR A 419 38.29 2.45 2.94
N ARG A 420 37.05 1.95 3.05
CA ARG A 420 35.99 2.49 3.89
C ARG A 420 36.00 1.98 5.33
N ILE A 421 36.96 1.11 5.67
CA ILE A 421 37.06 0.58 7.04
C ILE A 421 37.49 1.71 7.99
N ARG A 422 36.71 1.90 9.05
CA ARG A 422 37.08 2.74 10.21
C ARG A 422 38.21 2.07 10.97
N ARG A 423 39.47 2.45 10.64
CA ARG A 423 40.67 1.88 11.25
C ARG A 423 40.75 2.10 12.76
N ASP A 424 40.16 3.20 13.24
CA ASP A 424 40.02 3.55 14.65
C ASP A 424 39.05 2.63 15.43
N LEU A 425 38.18 1.91 14.73
CA LEU A 425 37.21 1.01 15.33
C LEU A 425 37.44 -0.48 14.99
N LYS A 426 38.41 -0.80 14.14
CA LYS A 426 38.63 -2.17 13.66
C LYS A 426 38.91 -3.16 14.79
N ASP A 427 39.65 -2.76 15.81
CA ASP A 427 40.00 -3.58 16.95
C ASP A 427 38.93 -3.58 18.06
N ARG A 428 37.88 -2.74 17.91
CA ARG A 428 36.76 -2.69 18.83
C ARG A 428 35.87 -3.91 18.70
N PRO A 429 35.20 -4.35 19.77
CA PRO A 429 34.29 -5.48 19.72
C PRO A 429 33.19 -5.29 18.65
N LEU A 430 33.12 -6.22 17.70
CA LEU A 430 32.13 -6.27 16.60
C LEU A 430 31.10 -7.33 16.91
N TYR A 431 29.83 -6.94 16.89
CA TYR A 431 28.69 -7.84 17.01
C TYR A 431 27.95 -7.90 15.68
N ILE A 432 27.62 -9.13 15.24
CA ILE A 432 27.00 -9.39 13.95
C ILE A 432 25.72 -10.17 14.17
N HIS A 433 24.66 -9.76 13.50
CA HIS A 433 23.42 -10.54 13.39
C HIS A 433 23.09 -10.81 11.93
N MET A 434 22.60 -12.02 11.67
CA MET A 434 22.13 -12.48 10.37
C MET A 434 20.67 -12.93 10.51
N ASP A 435 19.78 -12.19 9.88
CA ASP A 435 18.38 -12.58 9.69
C ASP A 435 18.30 -13.46 8.45
N MET A 436 18.22 -14.77 8.65
CA MET A 436 18.43 -15.77 7.60
C MET A 436 17.14 -16.13 6.87
N SER A 437 17.16 -16.07 5.54
CA SER A 437 16.11 -16.58 4.66
C SER A 437 16.69 -17.57 3.64
N VAL A 438 15.86 -18.50 3.14
CA VAL A 438 16.25 -19.50 2.11
C VAL A 438 15.90 -19.03 0.71
N SER A 439 14.64 -18.62 0.52
CA SER A 439 14.11 -18.24 -0.78
C SER A 439 12.85 -17.39 -0.63
N GLY A 440 12.65 -16.45 -1.55
CA GLY A 440 11.51 -15.54 -1.54
C GLY A 440 11.81 -14.22 -0.84
N ASP A 441 12.34 -14.24 0.36
CA ASP A 441 12.82 -13.09 1.10
C ASP A 441 14.35 -12.93 0.99
N LYS A 442 14.88 -11.84 1.50
CA LYS A 442 16.32 -11.58 1.54
C LYS A 442 16.87 -12.07 2.90
N THR A 443 18.18 -12.30 2.94
CA THR A 443 18.90 -12.43 4.21
C THR A 443 19.50 -11.08 4.56
N GLY A 444 19.10 -10.50 5.70
CA GLY A 444 19.69 -9.27 6.24
C GLY A 444 20.94 -9.58 7.08
N ILE A 445 22.02 -8.82 6.91
CA ILE A 445 23.24 -8.94 7.70
C ILE A 445 23.68 -7.56 8.13
N ALA A 446 23.86 -7.37 9.44
CA ALA A 446 24.39 -6.12 10.00
C ALA A 446 25.45 -6.39 11.08
N GLY A 447 26.43 -5.51 11.16
CA GLY A 447 27.45 -5.50 12.18
C GLY A 447 27.56 -4.15 12.88
N VAL A 448 27.70 -4.16 14.20
CA VAL A 448 27.89 -2.95 15.01
C VAL A 448 29.16 -3.06 15.87
N TRP A 449 29.94 -2.00 15.89
CA TRP A 449 31.04 -1.85 16.85
C TRP A 449 30.55 -1.22 18.14
N ILE A 450 31.11 -1.62 19.26
CA ILE A 450 30.98 -0.90 20.52
C ILE A 450 32.05 0.20 20.55
N LYS A 451 31.62 1.46 20.56
CA LYS A 451 32.46 2.63 20.59
C LYS A 451 32.90 2.99 22.03
N GLY A 452 32.09 2.65 23.00
CA GLY A 452 32.32 2.89 24.41
C GLY A 452 31.05 2.77 25.26
N LYS A 453 31.20 3.07 26.55
CA LYS A 453 30.12 3.08 27.53
C LYS A 453 29.88 4.51 28.01
N LYS A 454 28.64 4.92 28.22
CA LYS A 454 28.31 6.24 28.77
C LYS A 454 28.67 6.26 30.25
N PRO A 455 29.41 7.26 30.72
CA PRO A 455 29.64 7.41 32.14
C PRO A 455 28.29 7.63 32.86
N PRO A 456 28.07 7.01 34.05
CA PRO A 456 26.84 7.20 34.81
C PRO A 456 26.71 8.67 35.22
N LYS A 457 25.57 9.28 34.98
CA LYS A 457 25.27 10.60 35.52
C LYS A 457 25.13 10.51 37.05
N GLN A 458 25.64 11.50 37.76
CA GLN A 458 25.54 11.57 39.22
C GLN A 458 24.09 11.48 39.66
N GLY A 459 23.70 10.38 40.36
CA GLY A 459 22.33 10.16 40.87
C GLY A 459 21.43 9.24 40.02
N GLU A 460 21.88 8.79 38.85
CA GLU A 460 21.16 7.76 38.06
C GLU A 460 21.77 6.38 38.34
N PRO A 461 20.96 5.30 38.45
CA PRO A 461 21.51 3.95 38.50
C PRO A 461 22.31 3.71 37.21
N SER A 462 23.48 3.03 37.36
CA SER A 462 24.38 2.77 36.23
C SER A 462 23.61 2.02 35.13
N ALA A 463 23.08 2.75 34.17
CA ALA A 463 22.55 2.16 33.00
C ALA A 463 23.72 1.66 32.15
N ASN A 464 23.61 0.41 31.67
CA ASN A 464 24.59 -0.19 30.74
C ASN A 464 24.46 0.44 29.35
N ASP A 465 24.64 1.75 29.26
CA ASP A 465 24.42 2.54 28.07
C ASP A 465 25.64 2.49 27.16
N LEU A 466 25.65 1.51 26.26
CA LEU A 466 26.69 1.39 25.24
C LEU A 466 26.46 2.37 24.10
N PHE A 467 27.55 2.87 23.52
CA PHE A 467 27.58 3.62 22.27
C PHE A 467 27.99 2.69 21.14
N TYR A 468 27.23 2.74 20.07
CA TYR A 468 27.37 1.88 18.90
C TYR A 468 27.76 2.68 17.66
N THR A 469 28.50 2.05 16.75
CA THR A 469 28.71 2.53 15.39
C THR A 469 28.34 1.41 14.41
N LEU A 470 27.48 1.69 13.46
CA LEU A 470 27.13 0.72 12.41
C LEU A 470 28.36 0.44 11.53
N ALA A 471 28.86 -0.78 11.58
CA ALA A 471 30.04 -1.19 10.82
C ALA A 471 29.68 -1.40 9.35
N PHE A 472 28.65 -2.19 9.12
CA PHE A 472 28.07 -2.49 7.81
C PHE A 472 26.64 -2.98 7.95
N SER A 473 25.86 -2.81 6.88
CA SER A 473 24.56 -3.42 6.73
C SER A 473 24.28 -3.69 5.25
N PHE A 474 23.73 -4.84 4.94
CA PHE A 474 23.35 -5.22 3.58
C PHE A 474 22.33 -6.35 3.59
N ALA A 475 21.65 -6.52 2.47
CA ALA A 475 20.75 -7.65 2.25
C ALA A 475 21.25 -8.51 1.07
N VAL A 476 21.13 -9.83 1.23
CA VAL A 476 21.45 -10.81 0.21
C VAL A 476 20.16 -11.30 -0.43
N LYS A 477 20.12 -11.29 -1.75
CA LYS A 477 19.02 -11.84 -2.56
C LYS A 477 19.53 -13.00 -3.40
N ALA A 478 18.77 -14.11 -3.45
CA ALA A 478 19.09 -15.18 -4.37
C ALA A 478 18.70 -14.80 -5.83
N PRO A 479 19.47 -15.22 -6.85
CA PRO A 479 19.02 -15.18 -8.23
C PRO A 479 17.76 -16.01 -8.44
N LYS A 480 16.98 -15.69 -9.47
CA LYS A 480 15.74 -16.43 -9.78
C LYS A 480 16.02 -17.92 -9.99
N GLY A 481 15.34 -18.77 -9.23
CA GLY A 481 15.51 -20.24 -9.31
C GLY A 481 16.62 -20.80 -8.41
N TYR A 482 17.30 -19.97 -7.63
CA TYR A 482 18.34 -20.38 -6.70
C TYR A 482 17.96 -20.01 -5.27
N GLN A 483 18.76 -20.48 -4.30
CA GLN A 483 18.60 -20.21 -2.88
C GLN A 483 19.79 -19.38 -2.35
N ILE A 484 19.60 -18.74 -1.20
CA ILE A 484 20.69 -18.09 -0.47
C ILE A 484 21.55 -19.18 0.18
N SER A 485 22.86 -19.09 0.05
CA SER A 485 23.78 -20.08 0.60
C SER A 485 24.17 -19.76 2.03
N PHE A 486 23.78 -20.60 2.96
CA PHE A 486 24.23 -20.49 4.37
C PHE A 486 25.74 -20.67 4.53
N GLU A 487 26.36 -21.44 3.63
CA GLU A 487 27.80 -21.57 3.60
C GLU A 487 28.49 -20.23 3.30
N LYS A 488 27.99 -19.46 2.33
CA LYS A 488 28.52 -18.14 2.01
C LYS A 488 28.36 -17.16 3.18
N ASN A 489 27.27 -17.28 3.98
CA ASN A 489 27.13 -16.52 5.21
C ASN A 489 28.26 -16.85 6.21
N ARG A 490 28.59 -18.14 6.41
CA ARG A 490 29.70 -18.59 7.26
C ARG A 490 31.06 -18.11 6.73
N GLN A 491 31.29 -18.28 5.44
CA GLN A 491 32.53 -17.85 4.77
C GLN A 491 32.75 -16.35 4.92
N PHE A 492 31.70 -15.55 4.89
CA PHE A 492 31.81 -14.11 5.15
C PHE A 492 32.30 -13.80 6.57
N ILE A 493 31.80 -14.52 7.57
CA ILE A 493 32.27 -14.37 8.95
C ILE A 493 33.76 -14.78 9.06
N TYR A 494 34.16 -15.88 8.43
CA TYR A 494 35.56 -16.33 8.42
C TYR A 494 36.47 -15.29 7.74
N TRP A 495 35.99 -14.74 6.63
CA TRP A 495 36.72 -13.68 5.94
C TRP A 495 36.92 -12.43 6.81
N LEU A 496 35.86 -11.96 7.49
CA LEU A 496 36.00 -10.82 8.43
C LEU A 496 37.06 -11.10 9.52
N LYS A 497 37.05 -12.30 10.06
CA LYS A 497 38.06 -12.71 11.06
C LYS A 497 39.47 -12.69 10.46
N SER A 498 39.65 -13.21 9.25
CA SER A 498 40.95 -13.19 8.54
C SER A 498 41.45 -11.76 8.22
N GLN A 499 40.51 -10.83 8.04
CA GLN A 499 40.84 -9.41 7.86
C GLN A 499 41.20 -8.71 9.20
N GLY A 500 41.16 -9.44 10.31
CA GLY A 500 41.55 -8.94 11.63
C GLY A 500 40.45 -8.17 12.36
N PHE A 501 39.17 -8.36 12.01
CA PHE A 501 38.06 -7.80 12.80
C PHE A 501 37.91 -8.53 14.13
N ASN A 502 37.72 -7.78 15.22
CA ASN A 502 37.48 -8.33 16.55
C ASN A 502 36.00 -8.74 16.71
N ILE A 503 35.67 -9.93 16.23
CA ILE A 503 34.28 -10.45 16.31
C ILE A 503 34.02 -10.94 17.73
N ALA A 504 33.25 -10.19 18.51
CA ALA A 504 32.91 -10.48 19.90
C ALA A 504 31.65 -11.38 20.03
N GLY A 505 30.73 -11.28 19.12
CA GLY A 505 29.50 -12.11 19.13
C GLY A 505 28.81 -12.17 17.78
N ILE A 506 28.25 -13.35 17.50
CA ILE A 506 27.47 -13.61 16.28
C ILE A 506 26.12 -14.16 16.69
N THR A 507 25.06 -13.68 16.07
CA THR A 507 23.71 -14.17 16.29
C THR A 507 22.96 -14.39 15.00
N THR A 508 21.99 -15.31 15.04
CA THR A 508 20.97 -15.50 13.99
C THR A 508 19.60 -15.62 14.63
N ASP A 509 18.54 -15.47 13.85
CA ASP A 509 17.22 -15.83 14.34
C ASP A 509 17.07 -17.36 14.48
N THR A 510 15.97 -17.80 15.05
CA THR A 510 15.65 -19.22 15.33
C THR A 510 15.48 -20.07 14.07
N PHE A 511 15.13 -19.44 12.95
CA PHE A 511 14.88 -20.16 11.71
C PHE A 511 16.18 -20.67 11.06
N GLN A 512 16.27 -22.00 10.86
CA GLN A 512 17.40 -22.69 10.20
C GLN A 512 18.81 -22.34 10.74
N SER A 513 18.89 -22.00 12.01
CA SER A 513 20.12 -21.50 12.65
C SER A 513 21.05 -22.61 13.17
N VAL A 514 20.56 -23.84 13.33
CA VAL A 514 21.26 -24.92 14.04
C VAL A 514 22.58 -25.31 13.35
N ASP A 515 22.56 -25.56 12.05
CA ASP A 515 23.76 -25.96 11.28
C ASP A 515 24.81 -24.83 11.27
N THR A 516 24.39 -23.62 10.98
CA THR A 516 25.26 -22.45 10.97
C THR A 516 25.85 -22.20 12.37
N GLY A 517 25.01 -22.34 13.41
CA GLY A 517 25.46 -22.15 14.79
C GLY A 517 26.49 -23.20 15.24
N GLN A 518 26.27 -24.47 14.93
CA GLN A 518 27.24 -25.52 15.24
C GLN A 518 28.56 -25.31 14.51
N ALA A 519 28.51 -24.96 13.23
CA ALA A 519 29.71 -24.69 12.43
C ALA A 519 30.52 -23.48 12.96
N LEU A 520 29.86 -22.38 13.34
CA LEU A 520 30.52 -21.22 13.92
C LEU A 520 31.09 -21.52 15.31
N ALA A 521 30.32 -22.19 16.17
CA ALA A 521 30.77 -22.58 17.51
C ALA A 521 31.94 -23.56 17.47
N SER A 522 31.96 -24.53 16.54
CA SER A 522 33.11 -25.46 16.38
C SER A 522 34.41 -24.77 15.98
N LYS A 523 34.34 -23.57 15.37
CA LYS A 523 35.48 -22.73 15.02
C LYS A 523 35.80 -21.65 16.10
N GLY A 524 35.20 -21.77 17.27
CA GLY A 524 35.50 -20.93 18.44
C GLY A 524 34.84 -19.56 18.44
N PHE A 525 33.85 -19.32 17.58
CA PHE A 525 33.08 -18.07 17.62
C PHE A 525 32.04 -18.09 18.75
N ASN A 526 31.88 -16.95 19.43
CA ASN A 526 30.81 -16.74 20.40
C ASN A 526 29.47 -16.58 19.68
N TYR A 527 28.77 -17.69 19.52
CA TYR A 527 27.50 -17.76 18.81
C TYR A 527 26.32 -17.95 19.75
N SER A 528 25.20 -17.27 19.45
CA SER A 528 23.93 -17.51 20.13
C SER A 528 22.74 -17.22 19.21
N VAL A 529 21.56 -17.69 19.59
CA VAL A 529 20.29 -17.45 18.85
C VAL A 529 19.56 -16.29 19.51
N VAL A 530 19.11 -15.34 18.71
CA VAL A 530 18.34 -14.15 19.15
C VAL A 530 17.12 -13.99 18.26
N SER A 531 15.92 -14.12 18.83
CA SER A 531 14.69 -13.72 18.14
C SER A 531 14.39 -12.27 18.41
N VAL A 532 14.45 -11.45 17.35
CA VAL A 532 14.18 -10.00 17.43
C VAL A 532 12.69 -9.69 17.51
N ASP A 533 11.84 -10.59 17.05
CA ASP A 533 10.38 -10.49 17.05
C ASP A 533 9.70 -10.95 18.34
N ARG A 534 10.48 -11.43 19.32
CA ARG A 534 9.93 -11.97 20.56
C ARG A 534 9.29 -10.88 21.41
N VAL A 535 7.99 -11.05 21.62
CA VAL A 535 7.17 -10.19 22.48
C VAL A 535 7.02 -10.85 23.84
N ASP A 536 7.12 -10.10 24.93
CA ASP A 536 6.92 -10.58 26.30
C ASP A 536 5.42 -10.59 26.70
N ALA A 537 5.14 -10.97 27.96
CA ALA A 537 3.79 -11.04 28.49
C ALA A 537 3.09 -9.66 28.52
N ASP A 538 3.84 -8.58 28.61
CA ASP A 538 3.36 -7.20 28.62
C ASP A 538 3.20 -6.62 27.20
N ARG A 539 3.29 -7.46 26.18
CA ARG A 539 3.24 -7.10 24.76
C ARG A 539 4.32 -6.10 24.35
N ILE A 540 5.53 -6.29 24.88
CA ILE A 540 6.71 -5.46 24.59
C ILE A 540 7.72 -6.30 23.82
N CYS A 541 8.13 -5.81 22.66
CA CYS A 541 9.25 -6.33 21.90
C CYS A 541 10.56 -5.69 22.41
N LYS A 542 11.21 -6.31 23.41
CA LYS A 542 12.38 -5.76 24.09
C LYS A 542 13.58 -5.47 23.17
N PRO A 543 13.94 -6.31 22.18
CA PRO A 543 15.03 -6.00 21.26
C PRO A 543 14.79 -4.68 20.52
N TYR A 544 13.61 -4.52 19.92
CA TYR A 544 13.25 -3.31 19.21
C TYR A 544 13.08 -2.09 20.13
N GLN A 545 12.56 -2.28 21.36
CA GLN A 545 12.48 -1.22 22.34
C GLN A 545 13.88 -0.69 22.69
N TYR A 546 14.84 -1.58 22.87
CA TYR A 546 16.22 -1.19 23.14
C TYR A 546 16.86 -0.48 21.93
N LEU A 547 16.69 -1.01 20.72
CA LEU A 547 17.17 -0.33 19.50
C LEU A 547 16.57 1.07 19.36
N ARG A 548 15.27 1.22 19.63
CA ARG A 548 14.61 2.54 19.59
C ARG A 548 15.25 3.50 20.59
N SER A 549 15.54 3.06 21.82
CA SER A 549 16.19 3.91 22.83
C SER A 549 17.58 4.36 22.37
N THR A 550 18.35 3.52 21.68
CA THR A 550 19.70 3.92 21.19
C THR A 550 19.62 5.05 20.16
N PHE A 551 18.62 5.05 19.28
CA PHE A 551 18.39 6.15 18.33
C PHE A 551 17.93 7.43 19.04
N TYR A 552 16.96 7.32 19.95
CA TYR A 552 16.37 8.48 20.63
C TYR A 552 17.32 9.14 21.62
N GLU A 553 18.24 8.38 22.20
CA GLU A 553 19.29 8.85 23.11
C GLU A 553 20.60 9.18 22.37
N LYS A 554 20.62 9.07 21.03
CA LYS A 554 21.82 9.32 20.19
C LYS A 554 23.04 8.47 20.61
N ARG A 555 22.75 7.21 21.03
CA ARG A 555 23.79 6.24 21.41
C ARG A 555 24.23 5.33 20.25
N ILE A 556 23.63 5.47 19.09
CA ILE A 556 24.01 4.78 17.86
C ILE A 556 24.38 5.80 16.79
N GLU A 557 25.42 5.54 16.06
CA GLU A 557 25.91 6.30 14.92
C GLU A 557 25.81 5.43 13.67
N ILE A 558 25.16 5.94 12.62
CA ILE A 558 25.00 5.25 11.35
C ILE A 558 25.55 6.12 10.20
N TYR A 559 26.08 5.49 9.15
CA TYR A 559 26.35 6.17 7.87
C TYR A 559 25.04 6.45 7.12
N ASP A 560 25.13 7.09 5.96
CA ASP A 560 23.95 7.25 5.09
C ASP A 560 23.54 5.90 4.48
N ALA A 561 22.53 5.27 5.10
CA ALA A 561 22.00 3.94 4.77
C ALA A 561 20.52 4.05 4.39
N PRO A 562 20.19 4.46 3.14
CA PRO A 562 18.83 4.72 2.72
C PRO A 562 17.87 3.55 2.95
N MET A 563 18.25 2.33 2.61
CA MET A 563 17.41 1.15 2.76
C MET A 563 17.13 0.83 4.25
N LEU A 564 18.14 0.86 5.10
CA LEU A 564 17.97 0.66 6.54
C LEU A 564 17.01 1.72 7.14
N VAL A 565 17.20 2.99 6.78
CA VAL A 565 16.34 4.08 7.25
C VAL A 565 14.89 3.86 6.79
N GLU A 566 14.71 3.46 5.54
CA GLU A 566 13.39 3.20 4.96
C GLU A 566 12.69 2.01 5.65
N GLU A 567 13.40 0.92 5.93
CA GLU A 567 12.89 -0.22 6.70
C GLU A 567 12.51 0.20 8.12
N LEU A 568 13.39 0.87 8.87
CA LEU A 568 13.12 1.32 10.24
C LEU A 568 11.90 2.25 10.32
N VAL A 569 11.80 3.23 9.41
CA VAL A 569 10.67 4.17 9.37
C VAL A 569 9.37 3.47 8.95
N GLY A 570 9.47 2.39 8.16
CA GLY A 570 8.33 1.58 7.74
C GLY A 570 7.79 0.62 8.81
N LEU A 571 8.48 0.48 9.96
CA LEU A 571 8.04 -0.42 11.02
C LEU A 571 6.88 0.17 11.83
N GLU A 572 5.87 -0.65 12.09
CA GLU A 572 4.73 -0.33 12.93
C GLU A 572 4.62 -1.29 14.10
N ARG A 573 4.04 -0.81 15.20
CA ARG A 573 3.70 -1.64 16.34
C ARG A 573 2.24 -2.08 16.25
N ASP A 574 1.99 -3.37 16.19
CA ASP A 574 0.65 -3.91 16.36
C ASP A 574 0.23 -3.76 17.84
N ILE A 575 -0.81 -2.98 18.09
CA ILE A 575 -1.29 -2.69 19.45
C ILE A 575 -1.85 -3.94 20.15
N GLY A 576 -2.45 -4.85 19.35
CA GLY A 576 -3.06 -6.08 19.86
C GLY A 576 -2.05 -7.11 20.33
N THR A 577 -0.98 -7.32 19.56
CA THR A 577 0.05 -8.34 19.83
C THR A 577 1.33 -7.76 20.41
N GLY A 578 1.61 -6.47 20.23
CA GLY A 578 2.86 -5.82 20.60
C GLY A 578 4.00 -6.09 19.60
N LYS A 579 3.76 -6.84 18.53
CA LYS A 579 4.76 -7.17 17.52
C LYS A 579 5.15 -5.92 16.73
N ILE A 580 6.42 -5.81 16.38
CA ILE A 580 6.95 -4.80 15.48
C ILE A 580 7.13 -5.44 14.10
N ASP A 581 6.47 -4.88 13.09
CA ASP A 581 6.49 -5.43 11.75
C ASP A 581 6.38 -4.32 10.70
N HIS A 582 6.71 -4.63 9.45
CA HIS A 582 6.52 -3.70 8.34
C HIS A 582 5.04 -3.64 7.93
N THR A 583 4.60 -2.50 7.39
CA THR A 583 3.25 -2.39 6.83
C THR A 583 3.15 -3.22 5.55
N PRO A 584 2.02 -3.94 5.34
CA PRO A 584 1.78 -4.70 4.11
C PRO A 584 1.83 -3.88 2.82
N SER A 585 1.78 -2.58 2.94
CA SER A 585 1.68 -1.61 1.84
C SER A 585 2.93 -0.75 1.66
N GLY A 586 3.91 -0.88 2.57
CA GLY A 586 5.19 -0.18 2.50
C GLY A 586 6.25 -0.99 1.77
N ILE A 587 7.51 -0.79 2.18
CA ILE A 587 8.60 -1.68 1.78
C ILE A 587 8.32 -3.02 2.44
N ASN A 588 8.14 -4.04 1.62
CA ASN A 588 7.80 -5.39 2.08
C ASN A 588 9.02 -6.13 2.66
N THR A 589 9.97 -5.42 3.30
CA THR A 589 11.15 -6.04 3.92
C THR A 589 11.52 -5.30 5.20
N LYS A 590 12.05 -6.04 6.17
CA LYS A 590 12.66 -5.52 7.40
C LYS A 590 13.97 -6.25 7.72
N ASP A 591 14.53 -6.92 6.74
CA ASP A 591 15.66 -7.85 6.90
C ASP A 591 16.90 -7.16 7.47
N ILE A 592 17.22 -5.95 6.97
CA ILE A 592 18.36 -5.15 7.48
C ILE A 592 18.04 -4.55 8.85
N ALA A 593 16.79 -4.15 9.09
CA ALA A 593 16.37 -3.61 10.38
C ALA A 593 16.38 -4.69 11.46
N ASP A 594 15.94 -5.92 11.17
CA ASP A 594 16.02 -7.07 12.06
C ASP A 594 17.48 -7.44 12.34
N ALA A 595 18.34 -7.41 11.29
CA ALA A 595 19.77 -7.65 11.46
C ALA A 595 20.43 -6.61 12.38
N LEU A 596 20.15 -5.32 12.20
CA LEU A 596 20.66 -4.29 13.11
C LEU A 596 20.13 -4.47 14.53
N CYS A 597 18.84 -4.76 14.67
CA CYS A 597 18.19 -4.97 15.96
C CYS A 597 18.84 -6.13 16.73
N GLY A 598 19.09 -7.26 16.07
CA GLY A 598 19.73 -8.43 16.66
C GLY A 598 21.17 -8.16 17.09
N ALA A 599 21.96 -7.45 16.26
CA ALA A 599 23.34 -7.11 16.57
C ALA A 599 23.44 -6.19 17.80
N VAL A 600 22.64 -5.11 17.85
CA VAL A 600 22.59 -4.17 18.97
C VAL A 600 22.07 -4.86 20.24
N TRP A 601 21.04 -5.68 20.14
CA TRP A 601 20.51 -6.43 21.27
C TRP A 601 21.50 -7.42 21.84
N ARG A 602 22.24 -8.16 20.99
CA ARG A 602 23.28 -9.08 21.44
C ARG A 602 24.41 -8.34 22.17
N ALA A 603 24.87 -7.25 21.60
CA ALA A 603 25.90 -6.41 22.22
C ALA A 603 25.47 -5.86 23.59
N SER A 604 24.19 -5.50 23.75
CA SER A 604 23.66 -5.01 25.03
C SER A 604 23.72 -6.05 26.17
N LYS A 605 23.70 -7.35 25.83
CA LYS A 605 23.78 -8.44 26.82
C LYS A 605 25.20 -8.65 27.36
N ASP A 606 26.18 -8.22 26.62
CA ASP A 606 27.57 -8.31 27.00
C ASP A 606 28.10 -7.00 27.62
N ALA A 607 27.23 -6.02 27.87
CA ALA A 607 27.59 -4.69 28.36
C ALA A 607 28.42 -4.71 29.66
N ASP A 608 28.18 -5.71 30.54
CA ASP A 608 28.92 -5.85 31.81
C ASP A 608 30.37 -6.35 31.63
N GLN A 609 30.67 -6.90 30.43
CA GLN A 609 32.02 -7.34 30.10
C GLN A 609 32.95 -6.17 29.68
N PHE A 610 32.39 -4.99 29.41
CA PHE A 610 33.13 -3.82 28.96
C PHE A 610 33.34 -2.84 30.12
N ALA A 611 34.60 -2.71 30.53
CA ALA A 611 35.00 -1.84 31.62
C ALA A 611 35.54 -0.47 31.16
N PHE A 612 35.44 -0.16 29.85
CA PHE A 612 35.98 1.07 29.29
C PHE A 612 34.91 2.15 29.07
N GLU A 613 35.29 3.41 29.28
CA GLU A 613 34.44 4.56 29.03
C GLU A 613 34.46 4.98 27.55
N TYR A 614 33.46 5.75 27.13
CA TYR A 614 33.41 6.30 25.79
C TYR A 614 34.61 7.23 25.54
N GLY A 615 35.42 6.89 24.53
CA GLY A 615 36.62 7.65 24.15
C GLY A 615 37.96 7.11 24.70
N GLU A 616 37.96 6.06 25.54
CA GLU A 616 39.19 5.40 25.96
C GLU A 616 39.86 4.58 24.86
N ASP A 617 41.18 4.59 24.83
CA ASP A 617 41.96 3.78 23.90
C ASP A 617 42.00 2.31 24.37
N LEU A 618 41.36 1.43 23.61
CA LEU A 618 41.24 0.00 23.93
C LEU A 618 42.41 -0.85 23.49
N THR A 619 43.44 -0.28 22.89
CA THR A 619 44.61 -1.05 22.44
C THR A 619 45.37 -1.75 23.59
N SER A 620 45.20 -1.28 24.82
CA SER A 620 45.71 -1.90 26.03
C SER A 620 44.89 -3.07 26.59
N ILE A 621 43.55 -3.04 26.37
CA ILE A 621 42.61 -4.02 26.95
C ILE A 621 42.55 -5.31 26.12
N VAL A 622 42.76 -5.23 24.81
CA VAL A 622 42.79 -6.39 23.92
C VAL A 622 43.96 -7.32 24.16
N LYS A 623 45.05 -6.82 24.76
CA LYS A 623 46.24 -7.62 25.03
C LYS A 623 46.15 -8.54 26.28
N GLU A 624 45.28 -8.26 27.24
CA GLU A 624 45.09 -9.07 28.44
C GLU A 624 44.23 -10.32 28.29
N ASN A 625 43.45 -10.44 27.22
CA ASN A 625 42.54 -11.57 26.96
C ASN A 625 43.05 -12.58 25.91
N THR A 626 44.31 -12.51 25.53
CA THR A 626 44.92 -13.42 24.55
C THR A 626 45.86 -14.45 25.15
N ASP A 627 45.39 -15.29 26.03
CA ASP A 627 46.02 -16.59 26.25
C ASP A 627 45.50 -17.57 25.22
N ASP A 628 46.29 -17.86 24.17
CA ASP A 628 45.70 -18.59 23.07
C ASP A 628 46.61 -19.34 22.10
N ALA A 629 47.11 -20.46 22.52
CA ALA A 629 47.61 -21.50 21.60
C ALA A 629 46.48 -22.15 20.78
N SER A 630 45.22 -22.13 21.30
CA SER A 630 44.04 -22.66 20.61
C SER A 630 43.44 -21.74 19.52
N LYS A 631 43.60 -20.41 19.68
CA LYS A 631 43.13 -19.43 18.67
C LYS A 631 44.06 -19.34 17.46
N GLU A 632 45.36 -19.54 17.67
CA GLU A 632 46.31 -19.54 16.57
C GLU A 632 46.07 -20.73 15.59
N GLN A 633 45.75 -21.92 16.12
CA GLN A 633 45.39 -23.08 15.30
C GLN A 633 44.10 -22.89 14.53
N VAL A 634 43.06 -22.29 15.13
CA VAL A 634 41.80 -21.98 14.47
C VAL A 634 41.97 -20.91 13.37
N THR A 635 42.82 -19.91 13.62
CA THR A 635 43.15 -18.87 12.64
C THR A 635 43.90 -19.45 11.44
N ILE A 636 44.86 -20.35 11.67
CA ILE A 636 45.62 -21.04 10.59
C ILE A 636 44.70 -21.93 9.76
N GLN A 637 43.77 -22.66 10.40
CA GLN A 637 42.81 -23.50 9.71
C GLN A 637 41.83 -22.67 8.85
N LEU A 638 41.37 -21.52 9.33
CA LEU A 638 40.55 -20.59 8.62
C LEU A 638 41.24 -19.95 7.40
N GLU A 639 42.53 -19.63 7.58
CA GLU A 639 43.36 -19.12 6.47
C GLU A 639 43.62 -20.15 5.39
N GLU A 640 43.78 -21.44 5.74
CA GLU A 640 43.95 -22.52 4.78
C GLU A 640 42.66 -22.80 3.99
N GLU A 641 41.50 -22.82 4.67
CA GLU A 641 40.20 -22.94 3.99
C GLU A 641 39.95 -21.76 3.06
N LEU A 642 40.24 -20.51 3.50
CA LEU A 642 40.08 -19.31 2.67
C LEU A 642 41.05 -19.32 1.49
N LYS A 643 42.29 -19.75 1.63
CA LYS A 643 43.21 -19.95 0.51
C LYS A 643 42.71 -20.95 -0.48
N SER A 644 42.07 -22.04 -0.05
CA SER A 644 41.48 -23.04 -0.94
C SER A 644 40.30 -22.51 -1.74
N ILE A 645 39.59 -21.49 -1.22
CA ILE A 645 38.46 -20.83 -1.85
C ILE A 645 38.91 -19.71 -2.80
N LEU A 646 39.96 -18.99 -2.42
CA LEU A 646 40.47 -17.82 -3.16
C LEU A 646 41.39 -18.20 -4.34
N ASP A 647 41.91 -19.43 -4.39
CA ASP A 647 42.80 -19.90 -5.46
C ASP A 647 42.11 -20.95 -6.35
N PRO A 648 41.39 -20.52 -7.42
CA PRO A 648 40.69 -21.43 -8.34
C PRO A 648 41.66 -22.26 -9.20
N VAL A 649 42.96 -21.93 -9.26
CA VAL A 649 43.93 -22.59 -10.10
C VAL A 649 44.42 -23.92 -9.52
N THR A 650 44.31 -24.11 -8.20
CA THR A 650 44.71 -25.36 -7.54
C THR A 650 43.72 -26.51 -7.72
N LYS A 651 42.46 -26.26 -8.04
CA LYS A 651 41.45 -27.30 -8.27
C LYS A 651 41.52 -27.95 -9.68
N SER A 652 42.18 -27.33 -10.64
CA SER A 652 42.26 -27.87 -12.02
C SER A 652 43.44 -28.84 -12.27
N ARG A 653 44.31 -29.10 -11.28
CA ARG A 653 45.47 -29.99 -11.43
C ARG A 653 45.35 -31.37 -10.74
N GLN A 654 44.23 -31.72 -10.12
CA GLN A 654 44.04 -33.01 -9.47
C GLN A 654 43.07 -33.97 -10.14
N THR A 655 42.68 -33.73 -11.39
CA THR A 655 41.80 -34.65 -12.13
C THR A 655 42.48 -35.17 -13.40
N ASN A 656 43.62 -35.84 -13.28
CA ASN A 656 44.14 -36.71 -14.29
C ASN A 656 45.11 -37.72 -13.64
N GLU A 657 44.56 -38.76 -13.05
CA GLU A 657 45.20 -40.07 -12.93
C GLU A 657 44.14 -41.08 -12.47
N THR A 658 43.66 -41.90 -13.38
CA THR A 658 43.00 -43.15 -13.05
C THR A 658 44.06 -44.24 -12.83
N PRO A 659 43.85 -45.13 -11.87
CA PRO A 659 43.84 -46.54 -12.22
C PRO A 659 42.71 -47.37 -11.58
N ASN A 660 42.17 -48.17 -12.46
CA ASN A 660 41.48 -49.42 -12.31
C ASN A 660 41.79 -50.24 -11.05
N SER A 661 40.72 -50.73 -10.36
CA SER A 661 40.50 -52.13 -9.95
C SER A 661 39.45 -52.17 -8.81
N GLY A 662 38.36 -52.86 -9.00
CA GLY A 662 37.35 -53.15 -8.00
C GLY A 662 37.85 -54.21 -6.98
N PRO A 663 37.06 -54.53 -5.98
CA PRO A 663 36.02 -55.54 -6.13
C PRO A 663 34.68 -55.23 -5.37
N ASN A 664 33.67 -55.93 -5.84
CA ASN A 664 32.34 -56.13 -5.28
C ASN A 664 32.28 -56.28 -3.74
N MET A 665 31.37 -55.59 -3.10
CA MET A 665 30.69 -56.10 -1.92
C MET A 665 29.19 -55.79 -1.94
N ASP A 666 28.46 -56.85 -1.98
CA ASP A 666 27.04 -57.00 -1.76
C ASP A 666 26.63 -56.50 -0.36
N PHE A 667 25.62 -55.64 -0.26
CA PHE A 667 24.91 -55.42 1.01
C PHE A 667 23.41 -55.47 0.79
N GLY A 668 22.86 -56.48 1.44
CA GLY A 668 21.48 -56.87 1.44
C GLY A 668 20.51 -55.79 1.92
N LEU A 669 19.38 -55.85 1.28
CA LEU A 669 18.16 -55.14 1.62
C LEU A 669 17.58 -55.65 2.94
N GLY A 670 17.55 -54.84 3.97
CA GLY A 670 16.74 -55.02 5.16
C GLY A 670 15.63 -53.97 5.21
N ALA A 671 14.39 -54.42 5.07
CA ALA A 671 13.22 -53.57 5.19
C ALA A 671 12.97 -53.18 6.65
N PRO A 672 12.57 -51.95 6.96
CA PRO A 672 12.04 -51.63 8.26
C PRO A 672 10.52 -51.80 8.29
N GLN A 673 10.08 -52.41 9.40
CA GLN A 673 8.72 -52.72 9.78
C GLN A 673 7.85 -51.48 9.99
N ASN A 674 6.58 -51.66 9.65
CA ASN A 674 5.44 -50.81 9.95
C ASN A 674 5.36 -50.37 11.42
N VAL A 675 5.18 -49.07 11.64
CA VAL A 675 4.58 -48.54 12.88
C VAL A 675 3.30 -47.80 12.49
N GLY A 676 2.19 -48.26 13.06
CA GLY A 676 0.85 -47.91 12.70
C GLY A 676 0.46 -46.47 13.03
N TYR A 677 -0.30 -45.89 12.13
CA TYR A 677 -1.09 -44.69 12.35
C TYR A 677 -2.46 -45.08 12.95
N SER A 678 -2.82 -44.45 14.04
CA SER A 678 -4.17 -44.46 14.58
C SER A 678 -4.90 -43.18 14.18
N PRO A 679 -6.09 -43.26 13.54
CA PRO A 679 -6.87 -42.06 13.24
C PRO A 679 -7.90 -41.81 14.34
N TYR A 680 -7.86 -40.66 14.98
CA TYR A 680 -8.98 -40.16 15.76
C TYR A 680 -9.97 -39.43 14.84
N ILE A 681 -11.13 -40.07 14.65
CA ILE A 681 -12.35 -39.46 14.14
C ILE A 681 -13.12 -38.95 15.36
N SER A 682 -13.43 -37.65 15.43
CA SER A 682 -14.47 -37.16 16.31
C SER A 682 -15.66 -36.70 15.48
N GLN A 683 -16.73 -37.47 15.52
CA GLN A 683 -18.07 -37.08 15.10
C GLN A 683 -18.62 -36.03 16.05
N GLY A 684 -19.04 -34.91 15.55
CA GLY A 684 -19.86 -33.92 16.25
C GLY A 684 -21.32 -34.04 15.81
N ILE A 685 -22.13 -34.34 16.74
CA ILE A 685 -23.59 -34.52 16.65
C ILE A 685 -24.26 -33.15 16.56
N MET A 686 -25.20 -33.04 15.61
CA MET A 686 -26.25 -32.00 15.61
C MET A 686 -27.22 -32.28 16.76
N LEU A 687 -27.67 -31.25 17.44
CA LEU A 687 -28.97 -31.24 18.10
C LEU A 687 -29.65 -29.87 17.93
N TRP A 688 -30.90 -29.99 17.58
CA TRP A 688 -31.98 -29.03 17.41
C TRP A 688 -32.42 -28.38 18.72
N GLY A 689 -33.03 -27.23 18.62
CA GLY A 689 -34.11 -26.89 19.53
C GLY A 689 -34.20 -25.41 19.93
N ASP A 690 -35.25 -24.77 19.43
CA ASP A 690 -36.04 -23.58 19.79
C ASP A 690 -35.49 -22.21 19.47
#